data_efa8e45e72d311a86fa35ffb12d28196
#
_entry.id   efa8e45e72d311a86fa35ffb12d28196
#
_cell.length_a   1.000
_cell.length_b   1.000
_cell.length_c   1.000
_cell.angle_alpha   90.00
_cell.angle_beta   90.00
_cell.angle_gamma   90.00
#
_symmetry.space_group_name_H-M   'P 1'
#
loop_
_entity.id
_entity.type
_entity.pdbx_description
1 polymer ?
#
loop_
_entity_poly.entity_id
_entity_poly.type
_entity_poly.pdbx_seq_one_letter_code
_entity_poly.pdbx_strand_id
1 'polypeptide(L)'
;MARDYPLNRYRNFGIMAHIDAGKTTCTERILFYTGKSHNLGEVHDGAATMDWMEQEQERGITITSAATTTFWQRQDDPSADGISDTKYRMNIIDTPGHVDFTIEVERSLAVLDGAICLLDANAGVEPQTETVWRQADRYKVPRIVFVNKMDKIGADFFNCVKMIADRTGAVPAPIQLPIGAETELEGIIDLVTMEEWVYLGEDLGASWVRQPIRDSLNDMALEWRGKLIELAVDMDDDAMEAYLEGEEPDVATLRSLIRKGTLAMKFVPILAGSAFKNKGVQPLLNAVIDYLPSPMDVVDYMGFKPGDETETRNIPRRADDNMPFSGLAFKIMNDPFVGSLTFTRIYSGKLNKGDAMLNATKGGKERVGRMMMMHAINREEIDEAWAGDIIALGGLKNTTTGDTLCDPSEPVVLETMTFPEPVIEIAVEPKTKADQEKMGIALARLAAEDPSFRVETDFESGQTIMKGMGELHLDILVDRMKREFKVEANIGAPQVAYRETIGHEVEHTYTHKKQSGGSGQFGEVKLLIQPTAPGEGYSFESRVVGGSVPKEYIPGVEKGIKSVMDSGPLAGFPVIDFKVALLEGKYHDVDSSVLAFEIAARMCMREGMRKAGAKLLEPIMKVEVVTPEEYTGGIIGDLTSRRGMVQGQDSRGNAIVIDAFVPLANMFGYINTLRSMSSGRANFTMIFDHYEPVPQNISDEIQKKYA
;
A
#
# COMPACT_ATOMS: atom_id res chain seq x y z
N MET A 1 -17.03 10.26 -29.28
CA MET A 1 -17.76 11.47 -28.76
C MET A 1 -16.76 12.28 -27.93
N ALA A 2 -17.03 13.58 -27.70
CA ALA A 2 -16.20 14.33 -26.73
C ALA A 2 -16.52 13.85 -25.31
N ARG A 3 -15.53 13.87 -24.41
CA ARG A 3 -15.75 13.53 -22.99
C ARG A 3 -16.71 14.54 -22.32
N ASP A 4 -17.51 14.07 -21.39
CA ASP A 4 -18.49 14.90 -20.68
C ASP A 4 -17.85 15.94 -19.75
N TYR A 5 -16.68 15.62 -19.22
CA TYR A 5 -15.93 16.47 -18.31
C TYR A 5 -14.49 16.64 -18.81
N PRO A 6 -13.95 17.87 -18.91
CA PRO A 6 -12.56 18.10 -19.27
C PRO A 6 -11.61 17.58 -18.17
N LEU A 7 -10.42 17.14 -18.55
CA LEU A 7 -9.44 16.50 -17.65
C LEU A 7 -9.06 17.35 -16.42
N ASN A 8 -8.98 18.67 -16.57
CA ASN A 8 -8.70 19.58 -15.46
C ASN A 8 -9.78 19.60 -14.37
N ARG A 9 -10.96 19.02 -14.66
CA ARG A 9 -12.06 18.87 -13.71
C ARG A 9 -12.15 17.45 -13.11
N TYR A 10 -11.12 16.63 -13.32
CA TYR A 10 -11.00 15.33 -12.65
C TYR A 10 -10.20 15.46 -11.35
N ARG A 11 -10.57 14.68 -10.35
CA ARG A 11 -9.82 14.47 -9.12
C ARG A 11 -9.81 12.98 -8.81
N ASN A 12 -8.63 12.35 -8.90
CA ASN A 12 -8.43 10.95 -8.54
C ASN A 12 -7.68 10.93 -7.23
N PHE A 13 -8.38 10.67 -6.15
CA PHE A 13 -7.76 10.72 -4.83
C PHE A 13 -8.15 9.55 -3.95
N GLY A 14 -7.26 9.22 -3.03
CA GLY A 14 -7.48 8.24 -1.99
C GLY A 14 -7.67 8.87 -0.63
N ILE A 15 -8.31 8.11 0.25
CA ILE A 15 -8.41 8.47 1.66
C ILE A 15 -7.53 7.52 2.45
N MET A 16 -6.44 8.04 2.99
CA MET A 16 -5.49 7.32 3.82
C MET A 16 -5.66 7.72 5.29
N ALA A 17 -5.63 6.75 6.17
CA ALA A 17 -5.87 6.98 7.59
C ALA A 17 -5.32 5.83 8.42
N HIS A 18 -5.02 6.11 9.69
CA HIS A 18 -4.87 5.08 10.71
C HIS A 18 -6.21 4.38 11.00
N ILE A 19 -6.16 3.18 11.59
CA ILE A 19 -7.34 2.48 12.10
C ILE A 19 -8.10 3.41 13.06
N ASP A 20 -9.41 3.41 12.96
CA ASP A 20 -10.31 4.25 13.79
C ASP A 20 -10.15 5.77 13.63
N ALA A 21 -9.37 6.30 12.68
CA ALA A 21 -9.34 7.74 12.40
C ALA A 21 -10.64 8.28 11.79
N GLY A 22 -11.59 7.40 11.47
CA GLY A 22 -12.90 7.76 10.91
C GLY A 22 -12.94 7.79 9.38
N LYS A 23 -12.09 6.98 8.73
CA LYS A 23 -12.00 6.89 7.28
C LYS A 23 -13.36 6.55 6.64
N THR A 24 -13.94 5.42 7.00
CA THR A 24 -15.26 4.98 6.46
C THR A 24 -16.34 6.01 6.72
N THR A 25 -16.40 6.59 7.92
CA THR A 25 -17.36 7.66 8.24
C THR A 25 -17.15 8.86 7.31
N CYS A 26 -15.92 9.30 7.08
CA CYS A 26 -15.64 10.42 6.19
C CYS A 26 -16.03 10.11 4.73
N THR A 27 -15.71 8.92 4.24
CA THR A 27 -16.08 8.46 2.90
C THR A 27 -17.61 8.43 2.73
N GLU A 28 -18.34 7.87 3.69
CA GLU A 28 -19.81 7.84 3.65
C GLU A 28 -20.42 9.25 3.65
N ARG A 29 -19.85 10.22 4.40
CA ARG A 29 -20.28 11.62 4.35
C ARG A 29 -20.01 12.26 2.99
N ILE A 30 -18.87 11.97 2.38
CA ILE A 30 -18.56 12.41 1.01
C ILE A 30 -19.58 11.85 0.02
N LEU A 31 -19.92 10.56 0.10
CA LEU A 31 -20.93 9.94 -0.77
C LEU A 31 -22.33 10.54 -0.55
N PHE A 32 -22.69 10.85 0.68
CA PHE A 32 -23.95 11.48 1.03
C PHE A 32 -24.05 12.89 0.41
N TYR A 33 -23.07 13.77 0.66
CA TYR A 33 -23.10 15.14 0.13
C TYR A 33 -22.99 15.21 -1.39
N THR A 34 -22.38 14.22 -2.01
CA THR A 34 -22.30 14.12 -3.49
C THR A 34 -23.52 13.42 -4.11
N GLY A 35 -24.53 13.04 -3.31
CA GLY A 35 -25.79 12.46 -3.77
C GLY A 35 -25.69 11.01 -4.27
N LYS A 36 -24.62 10.28 -3.93
CA LYS A 36 -24.46 8.87 -4.27
C LYS A 36 -25.07 7.92 -3.23
N SER A 37 -25.19 8.36 -2.00
CA SER A 37 -25.94 7.68 -0.93
C SER A 37 -27.12 8.53 -0.49
N HIS A 38 -28.28 7.91 -0.26
CA HIS A 38 -29.47 8.57 0.26
C HIS A 38 -29.56 8.51 1.80
N ASN A 39 -28.82 7.58 2.40
CA ASN A 39 -28.73 7.40 3.83
C ASN A 39 -27.29 7.61 4.30
N LEU A 40 -27.15 8.16 5.50
CA LEU A 40 -25.87 8.17 6.20
C LEU A 40 -25.59 6.75 6.69
N GLY A 41 -24.68 6.04 6.01
CA GLY A 41 -24.20 4.74 6.47
C GLY A 41 -23.43 4.91 7.78
N GLU A 42 -23.95 4.39 8.89
CA GLU A 42 -23.22 4.33 10.15
C GLU A 42 -22.40 3.03 10.19
N VAL A 43 -21.10 3.14 10.48
CA VAL A 43 -20.19 1.97 10.55
C VAL A 43 -20.64 1.00 11.63
N HIS A 44 -21.14 1.53 12.78
CA HIS A 44 -21.60 0.71 13.90
C HIS A 44 -22.87 -0.08 13.61
N ASP A 45 -23.66 0.34 12.62
CA ASP A 45 -24.90 -0.33 12.23
C ASP A 45 -24.70 -1.29 11.04
N GLY A 46 -23.45 -1.43 10.54
CA GLY A 46 -23.13 -2.26 9.38
C GLY A 46 -23.74 -1.77 8.07
N ALA A 47 -24.08 -0.48 7.99
CA ALA A 47 -24.80 0.14 6.87
C ALA A 47 -23.87 0.93 5.91
N ALA A 48 -22.55 0.83 6.07
CA ALA A 48 -21.59 1.55 5.24
C ALA A 48 -21.56 1.00 3.82
N THR A 49 -21.68 1.88 2.83
CA THR A 49 -21.76 1.51 1.40
C THR A 49 -20.41 1.06 0.85
N MET A 50 -19.31 1.62 1.35
CA MET A 50 -17.94 1.30 0.89
C MET A 50 -17.38 0.03 1.53
N ASP A 51 -17.74 -0.28 2.76
CA ASP A 51 -17.40 -1.53 3.44
C ASP A 51 -18.44 -2.60 3.04
N TRP A 52 -18.29 -3.14 1.83
CA TRP A 52 -19.27 -4.02 1.21
C TRP A 52 -19.16 -5.50 1.63
N MET A 53 -18.03 -5.90 2.18
CA MET A 53 -17.83 -7.25 2.69
C MET A 53 -18.46 -7.40 4.07
N GLU A 54 -19.15 -8.54 4.30
CA GLU A 54 -19.69 -8.86 5.63
C GLU A 54 -18.63 -8.76 6.73
N GLN A 55 -17.40 -9.15 6.43
CA GLN A 55 -16.26 -9.09 7.36
C GLN A 55 -15.82 -7.66 7.69
N GLU A 56 -15.88 -6.75 6.72
CA GLU A 56 -15.61 -5.33 6.94
C GLU A 56 -16.65 -4.73 7.89
N GLN A 57 -17.91 -5.06 7.66
CA GLN A 57 -19.03 -4.61 8.50
C GLN A 57 -18.99 -5.20 9.91
N GLU A 58 -18.74 -6.52 10.03
CA GLU A 58 -18.63 -7.19 11.33
C GLU A 58 -17.45 -6.71 12.18
N ARG A 59 -16.31 -6.40 11.53
CA ARG A 59 -15.08 -6.00 12.22
C ARG A 59 -14.92 -4.49 12.35
N GLY A 60 -15.69 -3.70 11.59
CA GLY A 60 -15.60 -2.24 11.54
C GLY A 60 -14.31 -1.72 10.91
N ILE A 61 -13.66 -2.50 10.04
CA ILE A 61 -12.41 -2.14 9.36
C ILE A 61 -12.54 -2.34 7.85
N THR A 62 -11.96 -1.45 7.06
CA THR A 62 -11.83 -1.64 5.61
C THR A 62 -10.71 -2.63 5.33
N ILE A 63 -11.01 -3.69 4.61
CA ILE A 63 -10.08 -4.77 4.24
C ILE A 63 -9.60 -4.58 2.80
N THR A 64 -10.53 -4.31 1.89
CA THR A 64 -10.23 -4.14 0.47
C THR A 64 -10.49 -2.72 0.01
N SER A 65 -9.65 -2.21 -0.89
CA SER A 65 -9.90 -0.89 -1.48
C SER A 65 -11.17 -0.92 -2.33
N ALA A 66 -12.02 0.09 -2.19
CA ALA A 66 -13.20 0.31 -3.02
C ALA A 66 -13.02 1.56 -3.88
N ALA A 67 -13.46 1.51 -5.14
CA ALA A 67 -13.40 2.64 -6.05
C ALA A 67 -14.80 3.16 -6.34
N THR A 68 -15.01 4.46 -6.22
CA THR A 68 -16.30 5.09 -6.49
C THR A 68 -16.12 6.39 -7.27
N THR A 69 -16.93 6.56 -8.31
CA THR A 69 -17.01 7.82 -9.05
C THR A 69 -18.17 8.64 -8.55
N THR A 70 -17.91 9.90 -8.22
CA THR A 70 -18.89 10.87 -7.76
C THR A 70 -18.63 12.25 -8.36
N PHE A 71 -19.49 13.22 -8.05
CA PHE A 71 -19.43 14.56 -8.64
C PHE A 71 -19.63 15.60 -7.56
N TRP A 72 -18.86 16.68 -7.63
CA TRP A 72 -18.97 17.80 -6.71
C TRP A 72 -18.99 19.14 -7.44
N GLN A 73 -19.80 20.04 -6.92
CA GLN A 73 -19.80 21.46 -7.29
C GLN A 73 -19.39 22.23 -6.04
N ARG A 74 -18.50 23.21 -6.22
CA ARG A 74 -18.04 24.00 -5.08
C ARG A 74 -19.23 24.64 -4.38
N GLN A 75 -19.27 24.52 -3.06
CA GLN A 75 -20.28 25.13 -2.19
C GLN A 75 -19.58 26.09 -1.23
N ASP A 76 -19.91 27.36 -1.35
CA ASP A 76 -19.42 28.40 -0.44
C ASP A 76 -20.49 28.83 0.59
N ASP A 77 -21.77 28.49 0.34
CA ASP A 77 -22.85 28.52 1.32
C ASP A 77 -23.94 27.51 0.94
N PRO A 78 -24.90 27.17 1.84
CA PRO A 78 -25.93 26.17 1.57
C PRO A 78 -27.04 26.66 0.60
N SER A 79 -27.07 27.94 0.23
CA SER A 79 -28.05 28.45 -0.73
C SER A 79 -27.71 28.04 -2.14
N ALA A 80 -28.71 28.00 -3.02
CA ALA A 80 -28.50 27.68 -4.44
C ALA A 80 -27.53 28.68 -5.13
N ASP A 81 -27.50 29.94 -4.66
CA ASP A 81 -26.61 30.98 -5.20
C ASP A 81 -25.13 30.77 -4.77
N GLY A 82 -24.90 30.03 -3.67
CA GLY A 82 -23.56 29.68 -3.19
C GLY A 82 -22.95 28.43 -3.85
N ILE A 83 -23.69 27.76 -4.76
CA ILE A 83 -23.21 26.57 -5.47
C ILE A 83 -22.66 26.98 -6.84
N SER A 84 -21.39 26.61 -7.11
CA SER A 84 -20.77 26.85 -8.41
C SER A 84 -21.43 26.05 -9.53
N ASP A 85 -21.62 26.66 -10.70
CA ASP A 85 -22.07 25.94 -11.92
C ASP A 85 -21.06 24.91 -12.43
N THR A 86 -19.80 24.99 -11.98
CA THR A 86 -18.73 24.11 -12.43
C THR A 86 -18.74 22.78 -11.68
N LYS A 87 -19.05 21.70 -12.38
CA LYS A 87 -19.07 20.34 -11.85
C LYS A 87 -17.73 19.65 -12.05
N TYR A 88 -17.22 19.02 -11.00
CA TYR A 88 -16.00 18.22 -11.00
C TYR A 88 -16.35 16.75 -10.87
N ARG A 89 -15.61 15.88 -11.60
CA ARG A 89 -15.67 14.44 -11.45
C ARG A 89 -14.60 14.00 -10.46
N MET A 90 -15.02 13.25 -9.45
CA MET A 90 -14.16 12.73 -8.39
C MET A 90 -14.17 11.21 -8.45
N ASN A 91 -13.00 10.60 -8.61
CA ASN A 91 -12.79 9.17 -8.43
C ASN A 91 -12.11 8.96 -7.08
N ILE A 92 -12.81 8.32 -6.18
CA ILE A 92 -12.36 8.09 -4.80
C ILE A 92 -11.94 6.63 -4.69
N ILE A 93 -10.73 6.39 -4.20
CA ILE A 93 -10.28 5.05 -3.80
C ILE A 93 -10.18 5.03 -2.28
N ASP A 94 -11.05 4.26 -1.64
CA ASP A 94 -10.98 4.01 -0.21
C ASP A 94 -9.91 2.96 0.08
N THR A 95 -8.91 3.29 0.89
CA THR A 95 -7.76 2.41 1.16
C THR A 95 -7.89 1.75 2.53
N PRO A 96 -7.46 0.49 2.72
CA PRO A 96 -7.41 -0.11 4.04
C PRO A 96 -6.55 0.69 5.01
N GLY A 97 -6.91 0.66 6.29
CA GLY A 97 -6.14 1.30 7.36
C GLY A 97 -5.27 0.33 8.16
N HIS A 98 -5.38 -0.98 7.94
CA HIS A 98 -4.67 -1.99 8.72
C HIS A 98 -3.33 -2.38 8.09
N VAL A 99 -2.32 -2.61 8.92
CA VAL A 99 -0.94 -2.92 8.47
C VAL A 99 -0.83 -4.22 7.69
N ASP A 100 -1.66 -5.21 7.96
CA ASP A 100 -1.68 -6.48 7.21
C ASP A 100 -2.08 -6.28 5.74
N PHE A 101 -2.70 -5.13 5.43
CA PHE A 101 -3.15 -4.74 4.09
C PHE A 101 -2.33 -3.59 3.49
N THR A 102 -1.11 -3.38 3.96
CA THR A 102 -0.21 -2.30 3.48
C THR A 102 -0.04 -2.32 1.96
N ILE A 103 -0.08 -3.50 1.35
CA ILE A 103 0.03 -3.67 -0.09
C ILE A 103 -1.20 -3.13 -0.85
N GLU A 104 -2.39 -3.23 -0.28
CA GLU A 104 -3.60 -2.62 -0.84
C GLU A 104 -3.49 -1.09 -0.85
N VAL A 105 -2.89 -0.53 0.20
CA VAL A 105 -2.60 0.91 0.28
C VAL A 105 -1.59 1.31 -0.77
N GLU A 106 -0.50 0.57 -0.92
CA GLU A 106 0.56 0.85 -1.89
C GLU A 106 0.04 0.79 -3.34
N ARG A 107 -0.75 -0.24 -3.66
CA ARG A 107 -1.40 -0.36 -4.98
C ARG A 107 -2.33 0.80 -5.28
N SER A 108 -3.08 1.24 -4.28
CA SER A 108 -3.97 2.38 -4.42
C SER A 108 -3.19 3.67 -4.62
N LEU A 109 -2.15 3.92 -3.82
CA LEU A 109 -1.30 5.11 -3.95
C LEU A 109 -0.59 5.20 -5.30
N ALA A 110 -0.20 4.07 -5.89
CA ALA A 110 0.46 4.02 -7.20
C ALA A 110 -0.42 4.56 -8.34
N VAL A 111 -1.74 4.60 -8.17
CA VAL A 111 -2.69 5.02 -9.22
C VAL A 111 -3.44 6.31 -8.89
N LEU A 112 -3.18 6.91 -7.73
CA LEU A 112 -3.79 8.15 -7.30
C LEU A 112 -3.01 9.37 -7.78
N ASP A 113 -3.74 10.45 -8.07
CA ASP A 113 -3.13 11.75 -8.35
C ASP A 113 -2.91 12.55 -7.06
N GLY A 114 -3.79 12.38 -6.06
CA GLY A 114 -3.71 13.04 -4.77
C GLY A 114 -4.31 12.22 -3.63
N ALA A 115 -4.17 12.65 -2.39
CA ALA A 115 -4.71 11.97 -1.23
C ALA A 115 -5.26 12.91 -0.16
N ILE A 116 -6.24 12.41 0.61
CA ILE A 116 -6.66 12.99 1.89
C ILE A 116 -6.07 12.13 2.99
N CYS A 117 -5.28 12.72 3.88
CA CYS A 117 -4.81 12.07 5.09
C CYS A 117 -5.71 12.44 6.26
N LEU A 118 -6.39 11.46 6.85
CA LEU A 118 -7.23 11.68 8.03
C LEU A 118 -6.42 11.41 9.29
N LEU A 119 -6.47 12.35 10.23
CA LEU A 119 -5.94 12.20 11.57
C LEU A 119 -7.07 12.21 12.60
N ASP A 120 -6.96 11.38 13.62
CA ASP A 120 -7.80 11.51 14.82
C ASP A 120 -7.26 12.70 15.66
N ALA A 121 -8.08 13.69 15.93
CA ALA A 121 -7.67 14.91 16.64
C ALA A 121 -7.09 14.66 18.04
N ASN A 122 -7.39 13.51 18.65
CA ASN A 122 -6.84 13.10 19.94
C ASN A 122 -5.51 12.35 19.79
N ALA A 123 -5.42 11.41 18.82
CA ALA A 123 -4.24 10.58 18.64
C ALA A 123 -3.14 11.23 17.79
N GLY A 124 -3.50 12.10 16.84
CA GLY A 124 -2.58 12.77 15.94
C GLY A 124 -1.95 11.83 14.90
N VAL A 125 -0.65 11.99 14.67
CA VAL A 125 0.13 11.14 13.76
C VAL A 125 0.52 9.85 14.47
N GLU A 126 0.07 8.72 13.97
CA GLU A 126 0.36 7.38 14.47
C GLU A 126 1.30 6.62 13.50
N PRO A 127 1.93 5.51 13.88
CA PRO A 127 2.91 4.81 13.03
C PRO A 127 2.36 4.32 11.71
N GLN A 128 1.10 3.91 11.68
CA GLN A 128 0.46 3.56 10.42
C GLN A 128 0.35 4.79 9.52
N THR A 129 0.05 5.97 10.09
CA THR A 129 0.06 7.23 9.36
C THR A 129 1.44 7.51 8.78
N GLU A 130 2.51 7.34 9.57
CA GLU A 130 3.89 7.52 9.09
C GLU A 130 4.24 6.54 7.96
N THR A 131 3.81 5.29 8.08
CA THR A 131 4.05 4.27 7.04
C THR A 131 3.36 4.63 5.72
N VAL A 132 2.06 4.95 5.78
CA VAL A 132 1.30 5.35 4.59
C VAL A 132 1.82 6.68 4.03
N TRP A 133 2.26 7.59 4.90
CA TRP A 133 2.88 8.86 4.50
C TRP A 133 4.15 8.65 3.70
N ARG A 134 5.07 7.79 4.17
CA ARG A 134 6.30 7.42 3.44
C ARG A 134 6.01 6.75 2.10
N GLN A 135 4.98 5.91 2.04
CA GLN A 135 4.54 5.33 0.77
C GLN A 135 4.03 6.40 -0.19
N ALA A 136 3.22 7.34 0.29
CA ALA A 136 2.73 8.46 -0.51
C ALA A 136 3.88 9.37 -0.99
N ASP A 137 4.94 9.57 -0.20
CA ASP A 137 6.16 10.27 -0.60
C ASP A 137 6.92 9.53 -1.72
N ARG A 138 7.03 8.20 -1.60
CA ARG A 138 7.66 7.36 -2.63
C ARG A 138 6.98 7.50 -3.99
N TYR A 139 5.65 7.53 -4.00
CA TYR A 139 4.85 7.72 -5.22
C TYR A 139 4.62 9.19 -5.58
N LYS A 140 5.20 10.14 -4.82
CA LYS A 140 5.06 11.59 -5.02
C LYS A 140 3.60 12.03 -5.10
N VAL A 141 2.76 11.52 -4.22
CA VAL A 141 1.34 11.84 -4.16
C VAL A 141 1.12 13.10 -3.31
N PRO A 142 0.71 14.23 -3.91
CA PRO A 142 0.31 15.42 -3.17
C PRO A 142 -0.89 15.12 -2.26
N ARG A 143 -0.93 15.76 -1.11
CA ARG A 143 -1.97 15.47 -0.12
C ARG A 143 -2.44 16.69 0.64
N ILE A 144 -3.65 16.56 1.18
CA ILE A 144 -4.21 17.46 2.18
C ILE A 144 -4.48 16.67 3.45
N VAL A 145 -4.44 17.30 4.61
CA VAL A 145 -4.73 16.66 5.89
C VAL A 145 -6.08 17.15 6.42
N PHE A 146 -6.89 16.23 6.89
CA PHE A 146 -8.13 16.54 7.60
C PHE A 146 -8.03 16.01 9.02
N VAL A 147 -7.93 16.92 9.99
CA VAL A 147 -7.95 16.60 11.43
C VAL A 147 -9.40 16.35 11.81
N ASN A 148 -9.74 15.07 11.86
CA ASN A 148 -11.09 14.56 12.10
C ASN A 148 -11.35 14.33 13.58
N LYS A 149 -12.60 14.12 13.95
CA LYS A 149 -13.03 13.86 15.33
C LYS A 149 -12.74 15.00 16.29
N MET A 150 -12.81 16.24 15.82
CA MET A 150 -12.68 17.42 16.67
C MET A 150 -13.75 17.51 17.79
N ASP A 151 -14.80 16.69 17.69
CA ASP A 151 -15.87 16.52 18.71
C ASP A 151 -15.51 15.54 19.83
N LYS A 152 -14.37 14.83 19.73
CA LYS A 152 -13.96 13.82 20.71
C LYS A 152 -13.24 14.47 21.89
N ILE A 153 -13.44 13.92 23.10
CA ILE A 153 -12.73 14.37 24.31
C ILE A 153 -11.22 14.21 24.11
N GLY A 154 -10.45 15.27 24.40
CA GLY A 154 -9.01 15.33 24.20
C GLY A 154 -8.58 15.74 22.79
N ALA A 155 -9.50 16.22 21.95
CA ALA A 155 -9.17 16.69 20.61
C ALA A 155 -8.28 17.95 20.66
N ASP A 156 -7.11 17.89 20.01
CA ASP A 156 -6.13 18.98 19.93
C ASP A 156 -5.61 19.16 18.50
N PHE A 157 -6.17 20.14 17.80
CA PHE A 157 -5.78 20.47 16.44
C PHE A 157 -4.32 20.92 16.33
N PHE A 158 -3.87 21.77 17.24
CA PHE A 158 -2.53 22.35 17.17
C PHE A 158 -1.44 21.32 17.47
N ASN A 159 -1.73 20.38 18.37
CA ASN A 159 -0.86 19.23 18.58
C ASN A 159 -0.73 18.36 17.32
N CYS A 160 -1.83 18.11 16.61
CA CYS A 160 -1.80 17.40 15.33
C CYS A 160 -0.92 18.12 14.30
N VAL A 161 -1.07 19.45 14.18
CA VAL A 161 -0.22 20.28 13.29
C VAL A 161 1.26 20.14 13.63
N LYS A 162 1.61 20.18 14.92
CA LYS A 162 2.98 19.98 15.40
C LYS A 162 3.49 18.56 15.09
N MET A 163 2.69 17.54 15.36
CA MET A 163 3.07 16.14 15.11
C MET A 163 3.32 15.86 13.63
N ILE A 164 2.62 16.51 12.70
CA ILE A 164 2.91 16.41 11.26
C ILE A 164 4.34 16.85 10.99
N ALA A 165 4.75 18.02 11.49
CA ALA A 165 6.12 18.50 11.31
C ALA A 165 7.14 17.56 11.95
N ASP A 166 6.94 17.19 13.21
CA ASP A 166 7.91 16.45 14.01
C ASP A 166 8.11 14.99 13.53
N ARG A 167 7.03 14.33 13.06
CA ARG A 167 7.05 12.90 12.74
C ARG A 167 7.18 12.59 11.26
N THR A 168 6.63 13.47 10.40
CA THR A 168 6.67 13.24 8.93
C THR A 168 7.71 14.08 8.23
N GLY A 169 8.22 15.13 8.89
CA GLY A 169 9.13 16.09 8.29
C GLY A 169 8.47 17.03 7.28
N ALA A 170 7.15 16.96 7.11
CA ALA A 170 6.42 17.83 6.20
C ALA A 170 6.19 19.22 6.83
N VAL A 171 6.07 20.24 5.99
CA VAL A 171 5.72 21.60 6.42
C VAL A 171 4.18 21.71 6.51
N PRO A 172 3.60 21.86 7.72
CA PRO A 172 2.15 21.99 7.86
C PRO A 172 1.69 23.39 7.48
N ALA A 173 0.65 23.48 6.68
CA ALA A 173 0.01 24.74 6.28
C ALA A 173 -1.48 24.73 6.66
N PRO A 174 -1.85 25.06 7.89
CA PRO A 174 -3.26 25.21 8.25
C PRO A 174 -3.95 26.23 7.35
N ILE A 175 -4.98 25.78 6.64
CA ILE A 175 -5.88 26.64 5.84
C ILE A 175 -7.19 26.86 6.54
N GLN A 176 -7.46 26.11 7.61
CA GLN A 176 -8.59 26.24 8.48
C GLN A 176 -8.16 26.09 9.94
N LEU A 177 -8.89 26.73 10.84
CA LEU A 177 -8.79 26.52 12.27
C LEU A 177 -10.15 26.09 12.82
N PRO A 178 -10.23 25.22 13.84
CA PRO A 178 -11.48 24.85 14.46
C PRO A 178 -12.02 26.00 15.34
N ILE A 179 -13.34 26.14 15.38
CA ILE A 179 -14.04 26.99 16.34
C ILE A 179 -14.54 26.09 17.47
N GLY A 180 -13.82 26.12 18.59
CA GLY A 180 -14.05 25.19 19.70
C GLY A 180 -13.48 23.79 19.44
N ALA A 181 -13.65 22.91 20.41
CA ALA A 181 -13.30 21.51 20.36
C ALA A 181 -14.25 20.71 21.25
N GLU A 182 -14.26 19.37 21.12
CA GLU A 182 -15.12 18.47 21.87
C GLU A 182 -16.59 18.81 21.69
N THR A 183 -17.30 18.96 22.80
CA THR A 183 -18.73 19.33 22.78
C THR A 183 -19.00 20.77 22.33
N GLU A 184 -17.98 21.64 22.39
CA GLU A 184 -18.02 23.04 22.00
C GLU A 184 -17.61 23.29 20.54
N LEU A 185 -17.45 22.25 19.73
CA LEU A 185 -17.13 22.38 18.32
C LEU A 185 -18.30 23.03 17.57
N GLU A 186 -18.18 24.30 17.19
CA GLU A 186 -19.19 25.06 16.45
C GLU A 186 -19.01 25.02 14.95
N GLY A 187 -17.74 25.08 14.47
CA GLY A 187 -17.43 25.21 13.06
C GLY A 187 -15.95 25.36 12.79
N ILE A 188 -15.64 26.10 11.74
CA ILE A 188 -14.27 26.37 11.30
C ILE A 188 -14.07 27.85 10.95
N ILE A 189 -12.84 28.33 11.07
CA ILE A 189 -12.35 29.58 10.48
C ILE A 189 -11.65 29.21 9.17
N ASP A 190 -12.08 29.79 8.07
CA ASP A 190 -11.36 29.70 6.78
C ASP A 190 -10.32 30.83 6.71
N LEU A 191 -9.05 30.47 6.77
CA LEU A 191 -7.93 31.43 6.72
C LEU A 191 -7.69 32.02 5.32
N VAL A 192 -8.24 31.41 4.28
CA VAL A 192 -8.13 31.92 2.91
C VAL A 192 -9.11 33.04 2.66
N THR A 193 -10.34 32.93 3.15
CA THR A 193 -11.40 33.96 3.00
C THR A 193 -11.52 34.86 4.22
N MET A 194 -10.94 34.49 5.35
CA MET A 194 -11.05 35.16 6.65
C MET A 194 -12.50 35.30 7.12
N GLU A 195 -13.18 34.14 7.13
CA GLU A 195 -14.58 34.04 7.57
C GLU A 195 -14.78 32.82 8.47
N GLU A 196 -15.76 32.90 9.35
CA GLU A 196 -16.25 31.75 10.12
C GLU A 196 -17.31 30.99 9.31
N TRP A 197 -17.25 29.67 9.34
CA TRP A 197 -18.29 28.76 8.89
C TRP A 197 -18.87 28.07 10.11
N VAL A 198 -20.04 28.53 10.57
CA VAL A 198 -20.70 28.04 11.79
C VAL A 198 -21.87 27.15 11.39
N TYR A 199 -21.88 25.92 11.90
CA TYR A 199 -22.91 24.93 11.63
C TYR A 199 -24.09 25.14 12.58
N LEU A 200 -25.32 25.24 12.01
CA LEU A 200 -26.55 25.52 12.74
C LEU A 200 -27.34 24.22 12.93
N GLY A 201 -27.54 23.82 14.20
CA GLY A 201 -28.40 22.68 14.53
C GLY A 201 -27.82 21.28 14.25
N GLU A 202 -28.68 20.25 14.30
CA GLU A 202 -28.37 18.83 14.10
C GLU A 202 -28.96 18.29 12.78
N ASP A 203 -28.99 19.08 11.73
CA ASP A 203 -29.60 18.78 10.44
C ASP A 203 -28.63 18.10 9.46
N LEU A 204 -27.78 17.26 9.96
CA LEU A 204 -26.76 16.52 9.17
C LEU A 204 -25.79 17.45 8.42
N GLY A 205 -25.51 18.64 8.97
CA GLY A 205 -24.58 19.61 8.38
C GLY A 205 -25.16 20.32 7.14
N ALA A 206 -26.48 20.28 6.94
CA ALA A 206 -27.12 20.93 5.80
C ALA A 206 -27.22 22.46 5.97
N SER A 207 -27.23 22.94 7.20
CA SER A 207 -27.35 24.37 7.51
C SER A 207 -26.08 24.89 8.16
N TRP A 208 -25.44 25.82 7.49
CA TRP A 208 -24.31 26.59 8.04
C TRP A 208 -24.40 28.04 7.57
N VAL A 209 -23.70 28.94 8.26
CA VAL A 209 -23.61 30.35 7.87
C VAL A 209 -22.15 30.76 7.77
N ARG A 210 -21.84 31.63 6.80
CA ARG A 210 -20.58 32.35 6.73
C ARG A 210 -20.75 33.71 7.37
N GLN A 211 -19.85 34.06 8.24
CA GLN A 211 -19.89 35.33 8.95
C GLN A 211 -18.48 35.84 9.21
N PRO A 212 -18.31 37.17 9.48
CA PRO A 212 -17.03 37.71 9.92
C PRO A 212 -16.50 37.00 11.15
N ILE A 213 -15.19 36.87 11.26
CA ILE A 213 -14.52 36.23 12.40
C ILE A 213 -14.86 37.07 13.66
N ARG A 214 -15.31 36.41 14.73
CA ARG A 214 -15.60 37.03 16.02
C ARG A 214 -14.32 37.60 16.65
N ASP A 215 -14.42 38.73 17.33
CA ASP A 215 -13.28 39.46 17.91
C ASP A 215 -12.36 38.59 18.76
N SER A 216 -12.93 37.63 19.51
CA SER A 216 -12.15 36.72 20.38
C SER A 216 -11.22 35.76 19.64
N LEU A 217 -11.42 35.52 18.35
CA LEU A 217 -10.64 34.59 17.51
C LEU A 217 -9.84 35.31 16.42
N ASN A 218 -10.06 36.63 16.27
CA ASN A 218 -9.48 37.38 15.17
C ASN A 218 -7.95 37.45 15.23
N ASP A 219 -7.36 37.70 16.40
CA ASP A 219 -5.90 37.76 16.56
C ASP A 219 -5.23 36.43 16.19
N MET A 220 -5.80 35.31 16.64
CA MET A 220 -5.33 33.99 16.29
C MET A 220 -5.45 33.73 14.78
N ALA A 221 -6.57 34.09 14.18
CA ALA A 221 -6.80 33.93 12.75
C ALA A 221 -5.80 34.73 11.91
N LEU A 222 -5.52 35.98 12.30
CA LEU A 222 -4.54 36.84 11.65
C LEU A 222 -3.11 36.28 11.75
N GLU A 223 -2.73 35.78 12.93
CA GLU A 223 -1.41 35.13 13.10
C GLU A 223 -1.25 33.93 12.17
N TRP A 224 -2.23 33.02 12.13
CA TRP A 224 -2.14 31.83 11.29
C TRP A 224 -2.27 32.14 9.79
N ARG A 225 -3.08 33.16 9.44
CA ARG A 225 -3.12 33.66 8.06
C ARG A 225 -1.77 34.22 7.61
N GLY A 226 -1.10 34.99 8.45
CA GLY A 226 0.24 35.49 8.15
C GLY A 226 1.22 34.36 7.83
N LYS A 227 1.26 33.32 8.68
CA LYS A 227 2.08 32.11 8.43
C LYS A 227 1.71 31.41 7.12
N LEU A 228 0.42 31.31 6.81
CA LEU A 228 -0.06 30.70 5.58
C LEU A 228 0.37 31.50 4.35
N ILE A 229 0.24 32.82 4.38
CA ILE A 229 0.66 33.70 3.28
C ILE A 229 2.16 33.60 3.05
N GLU A 230 2.97 33.66 4.10
CA GLU A 230 4.44 33.50 4.01
C GLU A 230 4.84 32.21 3.29
N LEU A 231 4.20 31.08 3.64
CA LEU A 231 4.43 29.81 2.95
C LEU A 231 3.95 29.82 1.49
N ALA A 232 2.84 30.49 1.22
CA ALA A 232 2.23 30.49 -0.10
C ALA A 232 2.99 31.39 -1.09
N VAL A 233 3.40 32.58 -0.68
CA VAL A 233 4.10 33.53 -1.57
C VAL A 233 5.51 33.05 -1.94
N ASP A 234 6.13 32.18 -1.14
CA ASP A 234 7.41 31.52 -1.48
C ASP A 234 7.32 30.65 -2.76
N MET A 235 6.12 30.40 -3.24
CA MET A 235 5.88 29.64 -4.48
C MET A 235 5.92 30.48 -5.75
N ASP A 236 6.04 31.81 -5.66
CA ASP A 236 6.00 32.71 -6.80
C ASP A 236 6.74 34.01 -6.51
N ASP A 237 7.76 34.30 -7.32
CA ASP A 237 8.65 35.46 -7.09
C ASP A 237 7.90 36.79 -7.15
N ASP A 238 6.92 36.94 -8.08
CA ASP A 238 6.14 38.17 -8.22
C ASP A 238 5.20 38.35 -7.00
N ALA A 239 4.61 37.27 -6.51
CA ALA A 239 3.78 37.31 -5.31
C ALA A 239 4.60 37.60 -4.04
N MET A 240 5.81 37.08 -3.95
CA MET A 240 6.74 37.37 -2.87
C MET A 240 7.15 38.83 -2.87
N GLU A 241 7.51 39.44 -4.04
CA GLU A 241 7.88 40.85 -4.17
C GLU A 241 6.72 41.76 -3.75
N ALA A 242 5.49 41.49 -4.23
CA ALA A 242 4.29 42.25 -3.84
C ALA A 242 4.04 42.18 -2.33
N TYR A 243 4.19 41.02 -1.72
CA TYR A 243 4.01 40.82 -0.28
C TYR A 243 5.06 41.60 0.54
N LEU A 244 6.31 41.61 0.10
CA LEU A 244 7.38 42.39 0.74
C LEU A 244 7.15 43.89 0.61
N GLU A 245 6.45 44.37 -0.43
CA GLU A 245 5.98 45.75 -0.58
C GLU A 245 4.74 46.08 0.26
N GLY A 246 4.16 45.10 0.95
CA GLY A 246 3.01 45.24 1.83
C GLY A 246 1.65 44.94 1.18
N GLU A 247 1.65 44.34 0.00
CA GLU A 247 0.42 43.89 -0.70
C GLU A 247 0.13 42.44 -0.40
N GLU A 248 -0.96 42.15 0.31
CA GLU A 248 -1.41 40.76 0.51
C GLU A 248 -2.05 40.20 -0.77
N PRO A 249 -1.81 38.91 -1.10
CA PRO A 249 -2.49 38.26 -2.21
C PRO A 249 -4.00 38.20 -1.99
N ASP A 250 -4.77 38.46 -3.03
CA ASP A 250 -6.22 38.24 -3.00
C ASP A 250 -6.56 36.73 -2.85
N VAL A 251 -7.84 36.44 -2.58
CA VAL A 251 -8.32 35.06 -2.33
C VAL A 251 -8.02 34.11 -3.51
N ALA A 252 -8.14 34.61 -4.75
CA ALA A 252 -7.92 33.78 -5.93
C ALA A 252 -6.42 33.47 -6.11
N THR A 253 -5.58 34.47 -5.95
CA THR A 253 -4.11 34.35 -5.98
C THR A 253 -3.64 33.43 -4.84
N LEU A 254 -4.12 33.66 -3.62
CA LEU A 254 -3.74 32.81 -2.47
C LEU A 254 -4.11 31.34 -2.68
N ARG A 255 -5.30 31.05 -3.21
CA ARG A 255 -5.70 29.67 -3.57
C ARG A 255 -4.77 29.08 -4.62
N SER A 256 -4.41 29.85 -5.64
CA SER A 256 -3.48 29.39 -6.69
C SER A 256 -2.09 29.08 -6.12
N LEU A 257 -1.57 29.91 -5.23
CA LEU A 257 -0.28 29.71 -4.58
C LEU A 257 -0.29 28.49 -3.64
N ILE A 258 -1.36 28.32 -2.84
CA ILE A 258 -1.53 27.14 -1.99
C ILE A 258 -1.57 25.88 -2.85
N ARG A 259 -2.33 25.88 -3.97
CA ARG A 259 -2.33 24.77 -4.92
C ARG A 259 -0.93 24.49 -5.46
N LYS A 260 -0.19 25.51 -5.91
CA LYS A 260 1.17 25.36 -6.44
C LYS A 260 2.10 24.71 -5.41
N GLY A 261 2.06 25.16 -4.15
CA GLY A 261 2.85 24.57 -3.07
C GLY A 261 2.45 23.14 -2.72
N THR A 262 1.15 22.83 -2.73
CA THR A 262 0.63 21.48 -2.51
C THR A 262 1.08 20.52 -3.60
N LEU A 263 0.94 20.90 -4.87
CA LEU A 263 1.37 20.09 -6.02
C LEU A 263 2.87 19.86 -6.06
N ALA A 264 3.65 20.87 -5.65
CA ALA A 264 5.10 20.78 -5.51
C ALA A 264 5.55 20.03 -4.24
N MET A 265 4.61 19.59 -3.39
CA MET A 265 4.86 18.92 -2.10
C MET A 265 5.77 19.74 -1.16
N LYS A 266 5.71 21.06 -1.23
CA LYS A 266 6.50 21.97 -0.39
C LYS A 266 5.90 22.10 1.00
N PHE A 267 4.58 22.11 1.09
CA PHE A 267 3.81 22.09 2.33
C PHE A 267 2.49 21.34 2.14
N VAL A 268 1.83 21.05 3.24
CA VAL A 268 0.60 20.26 3.25
C VAL A 268 -0.53 21.07 3.86
N PRO A 269 -1.60 21.39 3.10
CA PRO A 269 -2.78 22.05 3.63
C PRO A 269 -3.46 21.22 4.73
N ILE A 270 -3.83 21.86 5.84
CA ILE A 270 -4.50 21.22 6.96
C ILE A 270 -5.87 21.85 7.19
N LEU A 271 -6.86 20.98 7.32
CA LEU A 271 -8.25 21.29 7.58
C LEU A 271 -8.70 20.65 8.91
N ALA A 272 -9.81 21.13 9.47
CA ALA A 272 -10.37 20.65 10.71
C ALA A 272 -11.86 20.32 10.57
N GLY A 273 -12.32 19.31 11.33
CA GLY A 273 -13.73 18.99 11.38
C GLY A 273 -14.08 17.72 12.16
N SER A 274 -15.31 17.31 12.02
CA SER A 274 -15.84 16.05 12.51
C SER A 274 -16.79 15.43 11.49
N ALA A 275 -16.33 14.36 10.83
CA ALA A 275 -17.18 13.62 9.90
C ALA A 275 -18.42 13.05 10.60
N PHE A 276 -18.27 12.57 11.84
CA PHE A 276 -19.38 12.04 12.64
C PHE A 276 -20.45 13.10 12.93
N LYS A 277 -20.03 14.32 13.26
CA LYS A 277 -20.94 15.47 13.51
C LYS A 277 -21.32 16.23 12.24
N ASN A 278 -20.90 15.75 11.07
CA ASN A 278 -21.18 16.37 9.76
C ASN A 278 -20.65 17.82 9.64
N LYS A 279 -19.54 18.14 10.30
CA LYS A 279 -18.92 19.47 10.30
C LYS A 279 -17.59 19.44 9.57
N GLY A 280 -17.37 20.33 8.60
CA GLY A 280 -16.11 20.48 7.86
C GLY A 280 -15.98 19.60 6.61
N VAL A 281 -16.95 18.75 6.26
CA VAL A 281 -16.84 17.85 5.09
C VAL A 281 -17.05 18.58 3.77
N GLN A 282 -18.00 19.51 3.68
CA GLN A 282 -18.17 20.32 2.46
C GLN A 282 -16.95 21.22 2.17
N PRO A 283 -16.36 21.92 3.16
CA PRO A 283 -15.08 22.60 2.98
C PRO A 283 -13.94 21.66 2.57
N LEU A 284 -13.91 20.42 3.07
CA LEU A 284 -12.94 19.41 2.64
C LEU A 284 -13.11 19.08 1.15
N LEU A 285 -14.33 18.88 0.67
CA LEU A 285 -14.62 18.66 -0.76
C LEU A 285 -14.23 19.85 -1.64
N ASN A 286 -14.45 21.08 -1.15
CA ASN A 286 -13.95 22.29 -1.81
C ASN A 286 -12.41 22.30 -1.89
N ALA A 287 -11.73 21.92 -0.80
CA ALA A 287 -10.27 21.84 -0.75
C ALA A 287 -9.71 20.78 -1.71
N VAL A 288 -10.39 19.65 -1.90
CA VAL A 288 -10.05 18.64 -2.92
C VAL A 288 -10.06 19.25 -4.32
N ILE A 289 -11.07 20.04 -4.65
CA ILE A 289 -11.14 20.74 -5.94
C ILE A 289 -10.01 21.75 -6.09
N ASP A 290 -9.80 22.57 -5.05
CA ASP A 290 -8.89 23.70 -5.10
C ASP A 290 -7.42 23.27 -5.09
N TYR A 291 -7.04 22.28 -4.30
CA TYR A 291 -5.63 22.01 -3.96
C TYR A 291 -5.10 20.68 -4.45
N LEU A 292 -5.92 19.64 -4.64
CA LEU A 292 -5.44 18.37 -5.16
C LEU A 292 -5.29 18.40 -6.69
N PRO A 293 -4.35 17.62 -7.25
CA PRO A 293 -4.07 17.62 -8.67
C PRO A 293 -5.23 17.05 -9.51
N SER A 294 -5.32 17.51 -10.72
CA SER A 294 -5.99 16.82 -11.83
C SER A 294 -4.99 15.92 -12.56
N PRO A 295 -5.42 14.99 -13.41
CA PRO A 295 -4.49 14.21 -14.22
C PRO A 295 -3.57 15.04 -15.12
N MET A 296 -3.93 16.31 -15.41
CA MET A 296 -3.10 17.23 -16.19
C MET A 296 -1.97 17.88 -15.40
N ASP A 297 -2.09 17.93 -14.06
CA ASP A 297 -1.08 18.52 -13.17
C ASP A 297 0.02 17.53 -12.81
N VAL A 298 -0.22 16.24 -13.02
CA VAL A 298 0.75 15.18 -12.74
C VAL A 298 1.79 15.14 -13.85
N VAL A 299 3.06 14.99 -13.47
CA VAL A 299 4.16 14.84 -14.43
C VAL A 299 3.91 13.64 -15.35
N ASP A 300 4.29 13.77 -16.63
CA ASP A 300 4.18 12.68 -17.60
C ASP A 300 4.71 11.36 -17.03
N TYR A 301 3.90 10.32 -17.11
CA TYR A 301 4.32 9.03 -16.62
C TYR A 301 5.36 8.42 -17.57
N MET A 302 6.53 8.13 -17.06
CA MET A 302 7.63 7.59 -17.87
C MET A 302 7.65 6.07 -17.76
N GLY A 303 7.28 5.39 -18.84
CA GLY A 303 7.36 3.94 -18.97
C GLY A 303 8.61 3.49 -19.70
N PHE A 304 8.76 2.18 -19.84
CA PHE A 304 9.88 1.53 -20.53
C PHE A 304 9.39 0.44 -21.51
N LYS A 305 10.27 -0.06 -22.37
CA LYS A 305 9.92 -1.10 -23.34
C LYS A 305 9.73 -2.46 -22.65
N PRO A 306 8.73 -3.26 -23.07
CA PRO A 306 8.62 -4.65 -22.63
C PRO A 306 9.91 -5.42 -22.93
N GLY A 307 10.42 -6.16 -21.93
CA GLY A 307 11.65 -6.94 -22.04
C GLY A 307 12.96 -6.14 -21.89
N ASP A 308 12.89 -4.87 -21.53
CA ASP A 308 14.05 -4.08 -21.14
C ASP A 308 14.43 -4.40 -19.67
N GLU A 309 15.46 -5.22 -19.50
CA GLU A 309 15.96 -5.62 -18.18
C GLU A 309 16.54 -4.45 -17.36
N THR A 310 16.87 -3.34 -18.02
CA THR A 310 17.39 -2.13 -17.34
C THR A 310 16.26 -1.19 -16.88
N GLU A 311 15.03 -1.46 -17.26
CA GLU A 311 13.85 -0.63 -17.00
C GLU A 311 14.09 0.86 -17.30
N THR A 312 14.76 1.14 -18.43
CA THR A 312 15.10 2.50 -18.81
C THR A 312 13.84 3.29 -19.15
N ARG A 313 13.37 4.12 -18.22
CA ARG A 313 12.13 4.91 -18.31
C ARG A 313 12.31 6.09 -19.27
N ASN A 314 11.97 5.90 -20.54
CA ASN A 314 12.14 6.88 -21.60
C ASN A 314 10.92 7.05 -22.52
N ILE A 315 9.82 6.36 -22.24
CA ILE A 315 8.59 6.42 -23.03
C ILE A 315 7.55 7.23 -22.25
N PRO A 316 7.29 8.49 -22.63
CA PRO A 316 6.30 9.32 -21.94
C PRO A 316 4.87 8.86 -22.23
N ARG A 317 4.03 8.85 -21.18
CA ARG A 317 2.58 8.72 -21.29
C ARG A 317 1.93 9.88 -20.53
N ARG A 318 1.30 10.75 -21.30
CA ARG A 318 0.62 11.94 -20.80
C ARG A 318 -0.88 11.69 -20.76
N ALA A 319 -1.55 12.36 -19.84
CA ALA A 319 -3.01 12.36 -19.78
C ALA A 319 -3.62 13.12 -20.97
N ASP A 320 -3.61 12.48 -22.15
CA ASP A 320 -4.12 12.98 -23.44
C ASP A 320 -4.86 11.85 -24.15
N ASP A 321 -6.10 12.12 -24.59
CA ASP A 321 -6.96 11.16 -25.26
C ASP A 321 -6.46 10.75 -26.66
N ASN A 322 -5.58 11.55 -27.26
CA ASN A 322 -5.02 11.31 -28.60
C ASN A 322 -3.73 10.48 -28.57
N MET A 323 -3.18 10.24 -27.39
CA MET A 323 -2.02 9.34 -27.24
C MET A 323 -2.43 7.88 -27.35
N PRO A 324 -1.48 6.96 -27.62
CA PRO A 324 -1.73 5.52 -27.52
C PRO A 324 -2.26 5.13 -26.15
N PHE A 325 -3.20 4.19 -26.11
CA PHE A 325 -3.77 3.71 -24.87
C PHE A 325 -2.70 3.10 -23.98
N SER A 326 -2.71 3.49 -22.70
CA SER A 326 -1.97 2.81 -21.64
C SER A 326 -2.74 2.89 -20.32
N GLY A 327 -2.76 1.77 -19.60
CA GLY A 327 -3.43 1.66 -18.31
C GLY A 327 -2.72 0.66 -17.39
N LEU A 328 -2.87 0.84 -16.11
CA LEU A 328 -2.32 -0.02 -15.06
C LEU A 328 -3.45 -0.76 -14.34
N ALA A 329 -3.38 -2.09 -14.37
CA ALA A 329 -4.26 -2.96 -13.60
C ALA A 329 -3.78 -2.97 -12.14
N PHE A 330 -4.48 -2.27 -11.25
CA PHE A 330 -4.03 -2.10 -9.87
C PHE A 330 -4.79 -2.97 -8.86
N LYS A 331 -5.92 -3.54 -9.24
CA LYS A 331 -6.72 -4.43 -8.39
C LYS A 331 -7.51 -5.43 -9.21
N ILE A 332 -7.61 -6.65 -8.70
CA ILE A 332 -8.52 -7.68 -9.21
C ILE A 332 -9.55 -8.00 -8.13
N MET A 333 -10.78 -8.18 -8.53
CA MET A 333 -11.89 -8.59 -7.68
C MET A 333 -12.71 -9.68 -8.38
N ASN A 334 -13.09 -10.72 -7.67
CA ASN A 334 -14.00 -11.73 -8.19
C ASN A 334 -15.45 -11.36 -7.85
N ASP A 335 -16.24 -11.14 -8.88
CA ASP A 335 -17.66 -10.84 -8.78
C ASP A 335 -18.48 -12.10 -9.07
N PRO A 336 -19.49 -12.45 -8.25
CA PRO A 336 -20.30 -13.67 -8.43
C PRO A 336 -21.04 -13.72 -9.77
N PHE A 337 -21.35 -12.57 -10.37
CA PHE A 337 -22.17 -12.46 -11.58
C PHE A 337 -21.37 -12.19 -12.84
N VAL A 338 -20.31 -11.41 -12.75
CA VAL A 338 -19.49 -10.98 -13.91
C VAL A 338 -18.22 -11.81 -14.04
N GLY A 339 -17.78 -12.43 -12.95
CA GLY A 339 -16.49 -13.11 -12.86
C GLY A 339 -15.38 -12.16 -12.45
N SER A 340 -14.17 -12.33 -12.98
CA SER A 340 -13.04 -11.47 -12.64
C SER A 340 -13.23 -10.05 -13.20
N LEU A 341 -13.11 -9.06 -12.32
CA LEU A 341 -13.09 -7.63 -12.61
C LEU A 341 -11.68 -7.10 -12.37
N THR A 342 -11.10 -6.48 -13.38
CA THR A 342 -9.77 -5.86 -13.30
C THR A 342 -9.92 -4.33 -13.25
N PHE A 343 -9.65 -3.75 -12.09
CA PHE A 343 -9.64 -2.30 -11.93
C PHE A 343 -8.41 -1.72 -12.60
N THR A 344 -8.64 -0.80 -13.50
CA THR A 344 -7.59 -0.22 -14.35
C THR A 344 -7.64 1.29 -14.32
N ARG A 345 -6.52 1.93 -14.03
CA ARG A 345 -6.30 3.36 -14.22
C ARG A 345 -5.82 3.60 -15.65
N ILE A 346 -6.48 4.45 -16.40
CA ILE A 346 -6.06 4.88 -17.74
C ILE A 346 -5.14 6.10 -17.61
N TYR A 347 -3.89 5.99 -18.06
CA TYR A 347 -2.92 7.08 -18.05
C TYR A 347 -2.89 7.88 -19.34
N SER A 348 -3.09 7.22 -20.49
CA SER A 348 -3.13 7.88 -21.80
C SER A 348 -4.12 7.19 -22.75
N GLY A 349 -4.57 7.95 -23.73
CA GLY A 349 -5.38 7.43 -24.81
C GLY A 349 -6.83 7.17 -24.45
N LYS A 350 -7.46 6.41 -25.31
CA LYS A 350 -8.87 6.03 -25.24
C LYS A 350 -8.99 4.52 -25.39
N LEU A 351 -9.94 3.92 -24.69
CA LEU A 351 -10.29 2.51 -24.79
C LEU A 351 -11.78 2.37 -25.13
N ASN A 352 -12.10 1.55 -26.15
CA ASN A 352 -13.47 1.24 -26.52
C ASN A 352 -13.77 -0.24 -26.27
N LYS A 353 -15.03 -0.54 -26.07
CA LYS A 353 -15.51 -1.91 -25.99
C LYS A 353 -15.16 -2.69 -27.27
N GLY A 354 -14.53 -3.84 -27.11
CA GLY A 354 -14.10 -4.69 -28.21
C GLY A 354 -12.67 -4.44 -28.69
N ASP A 355 -11.97 -3.40 -28.24
CA ASP A 355 -10.60 -3.11 -28.61
C ASP A 355 -9.65 -4.25 -28.20
N ALA A 356 -8.59 -4.44 -28.97
CA ALA A 356 -7.50 -5.34 -28.63
C ALA A 356 -6.46 -4.59 -27.80
N MET A 357 -6.00 -5.22 -26.73
CA MET A 357 -4.95 -4.70 -25.84
C MET A 357 -3.79 -5.69 -25.78
N LEU A 358 -2.62 -5.18 -25.44
CA LEU A 358 -1.45 -5.97 -25.04
C LEU A 358 -1.26 -5.86 -23.53
N ASN A 359 -1.17 -6.99 -22.86
CA ASN A 359 -0.56 -7.04 -21.53
C ASN A 359 0.95 -6.96 -21.71
N ALA A 360 1.52 -5.77 -21.53
CA ALA A 360 2.93 -5.51 -21.82
C ALA A 360 3.87 -6.17 -20.81
N THR A 361 3.42 -6.41 -19.59
CA THR A 361 4.19 -7.06 -18.53
C THR A 361 4.40 -8.55 -18.83
N LYS A 362 3.37 -9.24 -19.35
CA LYS A 362 3.41 -10.69 -19.63
C LYS A 362 3.51 -11.05 -21.12
N GLY A 363 3.43 -10.09 -22.01
CA GLY A 363 3.48 -10.30 -23.47
C GLY A 363 2.23 -10.93 -24.08
N GLY A 364 1.11 -10.98 -23.35
CA GLY A 364 -0.14 -11.60 -23.77
C GLY A 364 -1.12 -10.60 -24.43
N LYS A 365 -1.88 -11.07 -25.44
CA LYS A 365 -2.97 -10.27 -26.02
C LYS A 365 -4.25 -10.47 -25.21
N GLU A 366 -4.91 -9.35 -24.91
CA GLU A 366 -6.21 -9.29 -24.23
C GLU A 366 -7.24 -8.55 -25.12
N ARG A 367 -8.50 -8.72 -24.82
CA ARG A 367 -9.58 -8.02 -25.53
C ARG A 367 -10.56 -7.43 -24.53
N VAL A 368 -10.97 -6.20 -24.75
CA VAL A 368 -11.98 -5.52 -23.94
C VAL A 368 -13.33 -6.21 -24.13
N GLY A 369 -13.79 -6.90 -23.09
CA GLY A 369 -15.12 -7.50 -23.06
C GLY A 369 -16.16 -6.49 -22.57
N ARG A 370 -16.26 -6.34 -21.25
CA ARG A 370 -17.13 -5.37 -20.60
C ARG A 370 -16.28 -4.30 -19.93
N MET A 371 -16.74 -3.06 -20.00
CA MET A 371 -16.18 -1.95 -19.25
C MET A 371 -17.25 -1.39 -18.33
N MET A 372 -16.87 -1.09 -17.12
CA MET A 372 -17.80 -0.62 -16.09
C MET A 372 -17.18 0.54 -15.30
N MET A 373 -18.02 1.53 -15.02
CA MET A 373 -17.76 2.53 -13.99
C MET A 373 -18.30 1.99 -12.66
N MET A 374 -17.50 2.09 -11.62
CA MET A 374 -17.84 1.56 -10.29
C MET A 374 -18.39 2.66 -9.37
N HIS A 375 -19.43 2.30 -8.63
CA HIS A 375 -20.02 3.11 -7.58
C HIS A 375 -20.14 2.23 -6.33
N ALA A 376 -19.02 1.99 -5.65
CA ALA A 376 -18.86 0.95 -4.63
C ALA A 376 -19.23 -0.43 -5.20
N ILE A 377 -20.35 -1.03 -4.76
CA ILE A 377 -20.85 -2.32 -5.28
C ILE A 377 -21.67 -2.21 -6.56
N ASN A 378 -22.22 -1.03 -6.83
CA ASN A 378 -23.02 -0.79 -8.02
C ASN A 378 -22.11 -0.53 -9.23
N ARG A 379 -22.55 -0.95 -10.39
CA ARG A 379 -21.80 -0.85 -11.64
C ARG A 379 -22.66 -0.28 -12.76
N GLU A 380 -22.04 0.55 -13.55
CA GLU A 380 -22.63 1.12 -14.75
C GLU A 380 -21.79 0.71 -15.95
N GLU A 381 -22.39 -0.01 -16.94
CA GLU A 381 -21.68 -0.38 -18.15
C GLU A 381 -21.40 0.88 -18.99
N ILE A 382 -20.18 0.97 -19.51
CA ILE A 382 -19.73 2.05 -20.38
C ILE A 382 -19.12 1.46 -21.66
N ASP A 383 -19.26 2.16 -22.78
CA ASP A 383 -18.71 1.73 -24.07
C ASP A 383 -17.36 2.36 -24.39
N GLU A 384 -17.03 3.46 -23.72
CA GLU A 384 -15.80 4.23 -23.93
C GLU A 384 -15.19 4.64 -22.58
N ALA A 385 -13.86 4.64 -22.49
CA ALA A 385 -13.11 5.16 -21.35
C ALA A 385 -11.90 5.95 -21.83
N TRP A 386 -11.45 6.94 -21.05
CA TRP A 386 -10.54 7.98 -21.47
C TRP A 386 -9.36 8.13 -20.51
N ALA A 387 -8.29 8.78 -20.94
CA ALA A 387 -7.20 9.15 -20.05
C ALA A 387 -7.73 9.79 -18.76
N GLY A 388 -7.19 9.39 -17.61
CA GLY A 388 -7.64 9.85 -16.29
C GLY A 388 -8.79 9.05 -15.67
N ASP A 389 -9.46 8.15 -16.41
CA ASP A 389 -10.51 7.30 -15.84
C ASP A 389 -9.95 6.16 -14.99
N ILE A 390 -10.73 5.78 -13.99
CA ILE A 390 -10.58 4.55 -13.24
C ILE A 390 -11.82 3.70 -13.54
N ILE A 391 -11.60 2.53 -14.14
CA ILE A 391 -12.65 1.64 -14.62
C ILE A 391 -12.41 0.20 -14.21
N ALA A 392 -13.46 -0.62 -14.29
CA ALA A 392 -13.35 -2.07 -14.16
C ALA A 392 -13.52 -2.75 -15.52
N LEU A 393 -12.56 -3.58 -15.89
CA LEU A 393 -12.58 -4.41 -17.10
C LEU A 393 -12.98 -5.84 -16.73
N GLY A 394 -14.03 -6.36 -17.36
CA GLY A 394 -14.51 -7.71 -17.13
C GLY A 394 -13.99 -8.72 -18.17
N GLY A 395 -13.60 -9.91 -17.68
CA GLY A 395 -13.28 -11.05 -18.53
C GLY A 395 -11.87 -11.12 -19.07
N LEU A 396 -10.91 -10.38 -18.51
CA LEU A 396 -9.48 -10.53 -18.81
C LEU A 396 -8.99 -11.87 -18.25
N LYS A 397 -8.17 -12.60 -19.03
CA LYS A 397 -7.80 -13.99 -18.69
C LYS A 397 -6.45 -14.12 -18.02
N ASN A 398 -5.47 -13.32 -18.48
CA ASN A 398 -4.08 -13.44 -18.09
C ASN A 398 -3.55 -12.24 -17.30
N THR A 399 -4.40 -11.24 -17.08
CA THR A 399 -4.03 -10.01 -16.39
C THR A 399 -4.11 -10.20 -14.88
N THR A 400 -3.05 -9.81 -14.19
CA THR A 400 -2.97 -9.78 -12.73
C THR A 400 -2.69 -8.35 -12.23
N THR A 401 -2.77 -8.16 -10.92
CA THR A 401 -2.46 -6.87 -10.29
C THR A 401 -1.01 -6.48 -10.58
N GLY A 402 -0.80 -5.22 -10.99
CA GLY A 402 0.50 -4.67 -11.38
C GLY A 402 0.79 -4.74 -12.88
N ASP A 403 -0.04 -5.46 -13.66
CA ASP A 403 0.19 -5.57 -15.10
C ASP A 403 -0.18 -4.26 -15.83
N THR A 404 0.63 -3.91 -16.82
CA THR A 404 0.34 -2.80 -17.74
C THR A 404 -0.41 -3.30 -18.97
N LEU A 405 -1.54 -2.65 -19.25
CA LEU A 405 -2.34 -2.85 -20.47
C LEU A 405 -2.10 -1.69 -21.42
N CYS A 406 -1.77 -1.94 -22.67
CA CYS A 406 -1.46 -0.89 -23.62
C CYS A 406 -1.90 -1.20 -25.04
N ASP A 407 -1.78 -0.19 -25.91
CA ASP A 407 -1.96 -0.34 -27.35
C ASP A 407 -0.88 -1.31 -27.91
N PRO A 408 -1.27 -2.36 -28.64
CA PRO A 408 -0.31 -3.30 -29.21
C PRO A 408 0.67 -2.67 -30.22
N SER A 409 0.33 -1.52 -30.81
CA SER A 409 1.18 -0.83 -31.79
C SER A 409 2.31 -0.04 -31.14
N GLU A 410 2.12 0.42 -29.91
CA GLU A 410 3.13 1.18 -29.13
C GLU A 410 3.29 0.62 -27.71
N PRO A 411 3.92 -0.55 -27.57
CA PRO A 411 4.04 -1.22 -26.28
C PRO A 411 4.83 -0.43 -25.25
N VAL A 412 4.32 -0.39 -24.03
CA VAL A 412 4.95 0.27 -22.88
C VAL A 412 4.63 -0.51 -21.61
N VAL A 413 5.60 -0.62 -20.69
CA VAL A 413 5.39 -1.01 -19.30
C VAL A 413 5.44 0.25 -18.45
N LEU A 414 4.37 0.53 -17.70
CA LEU A 414 4.26 1.74 -16.89
C LEU A 414 4.97 1.56 -15.55
N GLU A 415 4.66 0.50 -14.83
CA GLU A 415 5.18 0.26 -13.48
C GLU A 415 5.43 -1.23 -13.28
N THR A 416 6.49 -1.55 -12.52
CA THR A 416 6.75 -2.89 -11.99
C THR A 416 6.48 -2.83 -10.50
N MET A 417 5.34 -3.36 -10.07
CA MET A 417 5.01 -3.42 -8.64
C MET A 417 5.81 -4.55 -7.98
N THR A 418 6.57 -4.22 -6.95
CA THR A 418 7.25 -5.22 -6.11
C THR A 418 6.36 -5.52 -4.91
N PHE A 419 6.11 -6.81 -4.65
CA PHE A 419 5.28 -7.24 -3.54
C PHE A 419 6.17 -7.85 -2.45
N PRO A 420 5.93 -7.51 -1.16
CA PRO A 420 6.69 -8.07 -0.06
C PRO A 420 6.44 -9.59 0.05
N GLU A 421 7.46 -10.30 0.48
CA GLU A 421 7.33 -11.73 0.76
C GLU A 421 6.46 -11.96 2.00
N PRO A 422 5.58 -12.98 1.98
CA PRO A 422 4.80 -13.37 3.14
C PRO A 422 5.70 -13.77 4.32
N VAL A 423 5.26 -13.45 5.53
CA VAL A 423 6.04 -13.70 6.77
C VAL A 423 5.41 -14.73 7.69
N ILE A 424 4.17 -15.12 7.44
CA ILE A 424 3.42 -16.10 8.22
C ILE A 424 2.79 -17.14 7.29
N GLU A 425 2.65 -18.37 7.78
CA GLU A 425 2.05 -19.46 7.03
C GLU A 425 1.14 -20.33 7.90
N ILE A 426 0.11 -20.91 7.27
CA ILE A 426 -0.80 -21.88 7.88
C ILE A 426 -1.01 -23.07 6.95
N ALA A 427 -1.13 -24.27 7.52
CA ALA A 427 -1.54 -25.43 6.76
C ALA A 427 -3.08 -25.50 6.67
N VAL A 428 -3.59 -25.83 5.50
CA VAL A 428 -5.03 -25.94 5.23
C VAL A 428 -5.34 -27.30 4.63
N GLU A 429 -6.26 -28.03 5.26
CA GLU A 429 -6.68 -29.35 4.82
C GLU A 429 -8.18 -29.39 4.57
N PRO A 430 -8.65 -29.79 3.37
CA PRO A 430 -10.08 -29.91 3.09
C PRO A 430 -10.68 -31.04 3.92
N LYS A 431 -11.90 -30.84 4.45
CA LYS A 431 -12.60 -31.89 5.24
C LYS A 431 -13.09 -33.04 4.38
N THR A 432 -13.42 -32.77 3.12
CA THR A 432 -13.94 -33.77 2.18
C THR A 432 -13.28 -33.67 0.81
N LYS A 433 -13.40 -34.70 -0.01
CA LYS A 433 -12.93 -34.66 -1.41
C LYS A 433 -13.65 -33.60 -2.25
N ALA A 434 -14.93 -33.33 -1.98
CA ALA A 434 -15.67 -32.27 -2.65
C ALA A 434 -15.13 -30.85 -2.26
N ASP A 435 -14.69 -30.71 -1.02
CA ASP A 435 -14.06 -29.47 -0.55
C ASP A 435 -12.68 -29.27 -1.16
N GLN A 436 -11.97 -30.33 -1.52
CA GLN A 436 -10.64 -30.23 -2.15
C GLN A 436 -10.68 -29.49 -3.50
N GLU A 437 -11.66 -29.82 -4.37
CA GLU A 437 -11.83 -29.14 -5.66
C GLU A 437 -12.23 -27.67 -5.47
N LYS A 438 -13.19 -27.41 -4.57
CA LYS A 438 -13.62 -26.05 -4.24
C LYS A 438 -12.48 -25.25 -3.63
N MET A 439 -11.69 -25.85 -2.74
CA MET A 439 -10.52 -25.21 -2.11
C MET A 439 -9.48 -24.80 -3.16
N GLY A 440 -9.16 -25.67 -4.12
CA GLY A 440 -8.24 -25.32 -5.20
C GLY A 440 -8.71 -24.11 -6.02
N ILE A 441 -10.00 -24.06 -6.36
CA ILE A 441 -10.61 -22.93 -7.08
C ILE A 441 -10.59 -21.65 -6.21
N ALA A 442 -10.96 -21.77 -4.93
CA ALA A 442 -11.01 -20.66 -4.00
C ALA A 442 -9.61 -20.04 -3.82
N LEU A 443 -8.62 -20.88 -3.52
CA LEU A 443 -7.25 -20.45 -3.30
C LEU A 443 -6.63 -19.79 -4.55
N ALA A 444 -6.88 -20.36 -5.74
CA ALA A 444 -6.41 -19.76 -7.00
C ALA A 444 -7.04 -18.37 -7.26
N ARG A 445 -8.34 -18.20 -6.96
CA ARG A 445 -9.01 -16.90 -7.10
C ARG A 445 -8.52 -15.88 -6.09
N LEU A 446 -8.37 -16.28 -4.82
CA LEU A 446 -7.87 -15.40 -3.77
C LEU A 446 -6.41 -14.96 -4.06
N ALA A 447 -5.56 -15.87 -4.54
CA ALA A 447 -4.19 -15.54 -4.95
C ALA A 447 -4.13 -14.64 -6.20
N ALA A 448 -5.13 -14.69 -7.08
CA ALA A 448 -5.22 -13.78 -8.21
C ALA A 448 -5.63 -12.35 -7.79
N GLU A 449 -6.42 -12.22 -6.71
CA GLU A 449 -6.81 -10.93 -6.15
C GLU A 449 -5.68 -10.27 -5.36
N ASP A 450 -4.97 -11.07 -4.56
CA ASP A 450 -3.95 -10.58 -3.63
C ASP A 450 -2.58 -11.20 -3.93
N PRO A 451 -1.66 -10.44 -4.53
CA PRO A 451 -0.32 -10.92 -4.86
C PRO A 451 0.59 -11.12 -3.63
N SER A 452 0.22 -10.62 -2.44
CA SER A 452 0.91 -10.92 -1.18
C SER A 452 0.50 -12.24 -0.56
N PHE A 453 -0.58 -12.83 -1.06
CA PHE A 453 -1.05 -14.14 -0.68
C PHE A 453 -0.45 -15.21 -1.61
N ARG A 454 0.22 -16.19 -1.02
CA ARG A 454 0.79 -17.32 -1.77
C ARG A 454 0.24 -18.64 -1.28
N VAL A 455 0.10 -19.57 -2.20
CA VAL A 455 -0.33 -20.94 -1.95
C VAL A 455 0.71 -21.89 -2.50
N GLU A 456 1.18 -22.77 -1.65
CA GLU A 456 2.15 -23.80 -2.01
C GLU A 456 1.64 -25.16 -1.52
N THR A 457 2.08 -26.22 -2.18
CA THR A 457 1.86 -27.58 -1.69
C THR A 457 3.18 -28.10 -1.17
N ASP A 458 3.20 -28.45 0.10
CA ASP A 458 4.35 -29.13 0.68
C ASP A 458 4.45 -30.54 0.06
N PHE A 459 5.52 -30.79 -0.65
CA PHE A 459 5.74 -32.06 -1.37
C PHE A 459 5.97 -33.24 -0.44
N GLU A 460 6.44 -33.01 0.79
CA GLU A 460 6.71 -34.08 1.74
C GLU A 460 5.45 -34.49 2.50
N SER A 461 4.70 -33.51 3.03
CA SER A 461 3.46 -33.77 3.77
C SER A 461 2.22 -33.88 2.88
N GLY A 462 2.27 -33.34 1.66
CA GLY A 462 1.12 -33.18 0.76
C GLY A 462 0.12 -32.13 1.22
N GLN A 463 0.45 -31.34 2.24
CA GLN A 463 -0.41 -30.27 2.77
C GLN A 463 -0.41 -29.05 1.88
N THR A 464 -1.53 -28.36 1.83
CA THR A 464 -1.64 -27.03 1.21
C THR A 464 -1.27 -25.97 2.24
N ILE A 465 -0.26 -25.17 1.94
CA ILE A 465 0.23 -24.09 2.79
C ILE A 465 -0.24 -22.75 2.23
N MET A 466 -0.92 -21.98 3.05
CA MET A 466 -1.30 -20.59 2.79
C MET A 466 -0.28 -19.67 3.46
N LYS A 467 0.29 -18.73 2.72
CA LYS A 467 1.27 -17.75 3.21
C LYS A 467 0.71 -16.33 3.07
N GLY A 468 0.90 -15.49 4.10
CA GLY A 468 0.37 -14.12 4.13
C GLY A 468 1.19 -13.17 4.98
N MET A 469 0.73 -11.91 5.07
CA MET A 469 1.44 -10.81 5.72
C MET A 469 1.22 -10.75 7.24
N GLY A 470 0.16 -11.38 7.76
CA GLY A 470 -0.16 -11.37 9.20
C GLY A 470 -1.29 -12.33 9.53
N GLU A 471 -1.55 -12.52 10.84
CA GLU A 471 -2.62 -13.41 11.32
C GLU A 471 -3.99 -12.97 10.81
N LEU A 472 -4.29 -11.66 10.91
CA LEU A 472 -5.57 -11.12 10.44
C LEU A 472 -5.75 -11.31 8.95
N HIS A 473 -4.69 -11.14 8.16
CA HIS A 473 -4.72 -11.38 6.72
C HIS A 473 -5.13 -12.82 6.39
N LEU A 474 -4.47 -13.81 6.99
CA LEU A 474 -4.80 -15.22 6.77
C LEU A 474 -6.18 -15.61 7.32
N ASP A 475 -6.59 -15.08 8.46
CA ASP A 475 -7.93 -15.28 9.03
C ASP A 475 -9.04 -14.82 8.09
N ILE A 476 -8.85 -13.65 7.48
CA ILE A 476 -9.81 -13.09 6.51
C ILE A 476 -9.90 -13.98 5.26
N LEU A 477 -8.77 -14.42 4.73
CA LEU A 477 -8.73 -15.29 3.56
C LEU A 477 -9.41 -16.67 3.83
N VAL A 478 -9.17 -17.22 5.01
CA VAL A 478 -9.85 -18.47 5.46
C VAL A 478 -11.35 -18.27 5.58
N ASP A 479 -11.78 -17.16 6.17
CA ASP A 479 -13.20 -16.86 6.33
C ASP A 479 -13.88 -16.58 4.97
N ARG A 480 -13.20 -15.89 4.05
CA ARG A 480 -13.65 -15.71 2.66
C ARG A 480 -13.81 -17.06 1.94
N MET A 481 -12.82 -17.95 2.09
CA MET A 481 -12.88 -19.29 1.52
C MET A 481 -14.12 -20.03 2.01
N LYS A 482 -14.45 -19.91 3.30
CA LYS A 482 -15.64 -20.52 3.89
C LYS A 482 -16.95 -19.86 3.42
N ARG A 483 -17.06 -18.53 3.47
CA ARG A 483 -18.29 -17.77 3.19
C ARG A 483 -18.60 -17.70 1.70
N GLU A 484 -17.62 -17.29 0.88
CA GLU A 484 -17.81 -17.05 -0.54
C GLU A 484 -17.79 -18.35 -1.36
N PHE A 485 -16.88 -19.28 -1.03
CA PHE A 485 -16.67 -20.49 -1.81
C PHE A 485 -17.28 -21.74 -1.18
N LYS A 486 -17.86 -21.64 0.03
CA LYS A 486 -18.48 -22.76 0.75
C LYS A 486 -17.51 -23.94 0.93
N VAL A 487 -16.27 -23.67 1.29
CA VAL A 487 -15.21 -24.64 1.56
C VAL A 487 -15.14 -24.92 3.06
N GLU A 488 -15.22 -26.18 3.45
CA GLU A 488 -14.94 -26.62 4.81
C GLU A 488 -13.49 -27.16 4.88
N ALA A 489 -12.67 -26.57 5.73
CA ALA A 489 -11.27 -26.95 5.91
C ALA A 489 -10.87 -26.96 7.38
N ASN A 490 -9.87 -27.79 7.71
CA ASN A 490 -9.14 -27.74 8.96
C ASN A 490 -7.96 -26.78 8.79
N ILE A 491 -7.77 -25.89 9.75
CA ILE A 491 -6.72 -24.87 9.72
C ILE A 491 -5.69 -25.23 10.78
N GLY A 492 -4.43 -25.32 10.37
CA GLY A 492 -3.29 -25.49 11.27
C GLY A 492 -2.99 -24.22 12.07
N ALA A 493 -2.18 -24.35 13.12
CA ALA A 493 -1.70 -23.19 13.87
C ALA A 493 -0.75 -22.34 13.00
N PRO A 494 -0.74 -21.00 13.14
CA PRO A 494 0.18 -20.14 12.44
C PRO A 494 1.63 -20.50 12.72
N GLN A 495 2.45 -20.46 11.70
CA GLN A 495 3.89 -20.72 11.78
C GLN A 495 4.67 -19.57 11.14
N VAL A 496 5.90 -19.38 11.60
CA VAL A 496 6.78 -18.34 11.09
C VAL A 496 7.45 -18.81 9.81
N ALA A 497 7.45 -17.99 8.78
CA ALA A 497 8.22 -18.22 7.57
C ALA A 497 9.69 -17.84 7.81
N TYR A 498 10.47 -18.78 8.33
CA TYR A 498 11.91 -18.61 8.50
C TYR A 498 12.64 -18.48 7.16
N ARG A 499 13.85 -17.95 7.22
CA ARG A 499 14.78 -17.86 6.09
C ARG A 499 16.16 -18.38 6.54
N GLU A 500 17.00 -18.65 5.57
CA GLU A 500 18.41 -18.95 5.83
C GLU A 500 19.29 -17.92 5.13
N THR A 501 20.52 -17.72 5.62
CA THR A 501 21.55 -16.94 4.96
C THR A 501 22.91 -17.57 5.23
N ILE A 502 23.96 -17.07 4.60
CA ILE A 502 25.33 -17.53 4.82
C ILE A 502 26.07 -16.59 5.77
N GLY A 503 26.97 -17.15 6.57
CA GLY A 503 27.68 -16.40 7.61
C GLY A 503 28.99 -15.76 7.17
N HIS A 504 29.69 -16.37 6.19
CA HIS A 504 30.97 -15.89 5.70
C HIS A 504 31.21 -16.33 4.24
N GLU A 505 32.15 -15.67 3.63
CA GLU A 505 32.59 -15.96 2.25
C GLU A 505 33.24 -17.33 2.17
N VAL A 506 32.97 -18.05 1.08
CA VAL A 506 33.61 -19.32 0.76
C VAL A 506 33.83 -19.49 -0.75
N GLU A 507 35.00 -19.97 -1.13
CA GLU A 507 35.24 -20.51 -2.46
C GLU A 507 35.07 -22.05 -2.42
N HIS A 508 34.28 -22.57 -3.34
CA HIS A 508 34.06 -24.00 -3.44
C HIS A 508 34.11 -24.46 -4.91
N THR A 509 34.73 -25.60 -5.11
CA THR A 509 34.82 -26.24 -6.43
C THR A 509 34.12 -27.59 -6.39
N TYR A 510 33.31 -27.88 -7.39
CA TYR A 510 32.65 -29.17 -7.54
C TYR A 510 32.75 -29.65 -8.98
N THR A 511 33.11 -30.94 -9.12
CA THR A 511 33.20 -31.62 -10.41
C THR A 511 32.08 -32.65 -10.51
N HIS A 512 31.14 -32.44 -11.43
CA HIS A 512 30.16 -33.45 -11.82
C HIS A 512 30.74 -34.32 -12.89
N LYS A 513 30.92 -35.62 -12.62
CA LYS A 513 31.37 -36.61 -13.59
C LYS A 513 30.51 -37.86 -13.46
N LYS A 514 29.83 -38.21 -14.54
CA LYS A 514 29.04 -39.45 -14.62
C LYS A 514 29.34 -40.16 -15.96
N GLN A 515 29.75 -41.43 -15.89
CA GLN A 515 29.87 -42.31 -17.04
C GLN A 515 28.88 -43.46 -16.91
N SER A 516 27.94 -43.57 -17.83
CA SER A 516 26.99 -44.68 -17.90
C SER A 516 26.77 -44.99 -19.36
N GLY A 517 27.44 -46.05 -19.88
CA GLY A 517 27.13 -46.73 -21.13
C GLY A 517 26.65 -45.94 -22.35
N GLY A 518 27.22 -44.77 -22.64
CA GLY A 518 26.86 -43.83 -23.69
C GLY A 518 27.62 -42.53 -23.54
N SER A 519 27.09 -41.36 -23.99
CA SER A 519 27.70 -40.05 -23.77
C SER A 519 27.77 -39.76 -22.27
N GLY A 520 28.96 -39.43 -21.74
CA GLY A 520 29.19 -39.07 -20.34
C GLY A 520 28.57 -37.72 -20.00
N GLN A 521 28.60 -37.36 -18.72
CA GLN A 521 28.27 -36.01 -18.23
C GLN A 521 29.49 -35.46 -17.50
N PHE A 522 29.95 -34.28 -17.89
CA PHE A 522 31.07 -33.61 -17.24
C PHE A 522 30.81 -32.12 -17.10
N GLY A 523 31.07 -31.57 -15.92
CA GLY A 523 31.09 -30.14 -15.66
C GLY A 523 31.77 -29.84 -14.33
N GLU A 524 32.74 -28.93 -14.35
CA GLU A 524 33.37 -28.44 -13.11
C GLU A 524 33.11 -26.94 -12.98
N VAL A 525 32.72 -26.54 -11.81
CA VAL A 525 32.49 -25.12 -11.47
C VAL A 525 33.22 -24.77 -10.18
N LYS A 526 33.81 -23.58 -10.15
CA LYS A 526 34.34 -22.96 -8.94
C LYS A 526 33.51 -21.71 -8.64
N LEU A 527 32.77 -21.73 -7.53
CA LEU A 527 31.90 -20.65 -7.10
C LEU A 527 32.51 -19.93 -5.90
N LEU A 528 32.44 -18.61 -5.93
CA LEU A 528 32.65 -17.74 -4.79
C LEU A 528 31.26 -17.33 -4.26
N ILE A 529 30.97 -17.73 -3.03
CA ILE A 529 29.69 -17.49 -2.38
C ILE A 529 29.95 -16.48 -1.25
N GLN A 530 29.28 -15.33 -1.28
CA GLN A 530 29.53 -14.23 -0.34
C GLN A 530 28.20 -13.74 0.25
N PRO A 531 28.14 -13.45 1.58
CA PRO A 531 27.00 -12.80 2.16
C PRO A 531 26.87 -11.36 1.63
N THR A 532 25.65 -10.86 1.54
CA THR A 532 25.33 -9.46 1.27
C THR A 532 24.70 -8.81 2.49
N ALA A 533 24.46 -7.50 2.44
CA ALA A 533 23.74 -6.83 3.48
C ALA A 533 22.26 -7.30 3.53
N PRO A 534 21.61 -7.27 4.71
CA PRO A 534 20.22 -7.64 4.84
C PRO A 534 19.32 -6.87 3.86
N GLY A 535 18.48 -7.60 3.14
CA GLY A 535 17.55 -7.04 2.16
C GLY A 535 18.12 -6.78 0.75
N GLU A 536 19.41 -7.05 0.49
CA GLU A 536 20.00 -6.94 -0.85
C GLU A 536 19.62 -8.10 -1.78
N GLY A 537 19.10 -9.19 -1.22
CA GLY A 537 18.64 -10.34 -2.00
C GLY A 537 19.75 -11.14 -2.66
N TYR A 538 19.43 -11.74 -3.80
CA TYR A 538 20.33 -12.60 -4.57
C TYR A 538 20.89 -11.88 -5.79
N SER A 539 22.20 -12.07 -6.05
CA SER A 539 22.81 -11.67 -7.32
C SER A 539 23.83 -12.71 -7.81
N PHE A 540 23.93 -12.81 -9.13
CA PHE A 540 24.90 -13.70 -9.81
C PHE A 540 25.76 -12.90 -10.78
N GLU A 541 27.04 -13.20 -10.80
CA GLU A 541 27.97 -12.65 -11.78
C GLU A 541 28.94 -13.74 -12.30
N SER A 542 29.36 -13.60 -13.54
CA SER A 542 30.42 -14.45 -14.11
C SER A 542 31.72 -13.67 -14.20
N ARG A 543 32.73 -14.15 -13.49
CA ARG A 543 34.10 -13.61 -13.53
C ARG A 543 35.05 -14.52 -14.30
N VAL A 544 34.52 -15.41 -15.14
CA VAL A 544 35.31 -16.37 -15.90
C VAL A 544 36.25 -15.66 -16.87
N VAL A 545 37.56 -16.02 -16.82
CA VAL A 545 38.60 -15.51 -17.69
C VAL A 545 39.11 -16.62 -18.61
N GLY A 546 39.43 -16.29 -19.87
CA GLY A 546 40.04 -17.22 -20.79
C GLY A 546 39.14 -18.34 -21.33
N GLY A 547 37.82 -18.25 -21.14
CA GLY A 547 36.86 -19.22 -21.68
C GLY A 547 36.88 -20.60 -20.99
N SER A 548 37.33 -20.66 -19.73
CA SER A 548 37.33 -21.91 -18.94
C SER A 548 35.93 -22.52 -18.75
N VAL A 549 34.91 -21.70 -18.82
CA VAL A 549 33.50 -22.11 -18.98
C VAL A 549 32.92 -21.41 -20.21
N PRO A 550 32.53 -22.15 -21.25
CA PRO A 550 31.85 -21.60 -22.42
C PRO A 550 30.59 -20.82 -22.04
N LYS A 551 30.35 -19.68 -22.73
CA LYS A 551 29.21 -18.78 -22.42
C LYS A 551 27.85 -19.49 -22.46
N GLU A 552 27.70 -20.48 -23.28
CA GLU A 552 26.48 -21.31 -23.44
C GLU A 552 26.12 -22.12 -22.19
N TYR A 553 27.11 -22.41 -21.30
CA TYR A 553 26.87 -23.16 -20.07
C TYR A 553 26.60 -22.27 -18.83
N ILE A 554 26.92 -20.98 -18.91
CA ILE A 554 26.69 -20.03 -17.80
C ILE A 554 25.24 -19.97 -17.36
N PRO A 555 24.21 -19.91 -18.26
CA PRO A 555 22.81 -19.97 -17.85
C PRO A 555 22.46 -21.26 -17.08
N GLY A 556 23.09 -22.38 -17.42
CA GLY A 556 22.97 -23.65 -16.68
C GLY A 556 23.51 -23.54 -15.24
N VAL A 557 24.65 -22.85 -15.07
CA VAL A 557 25.24 -22.61 -13.75
C VAL A 557 24.29 -21.79 -12.89
N GLU A 558 23.77 -20.67 -13.41
CA GLU A 558 22.83 -19.81 -12.68
C GLU A 558 21.53 -20.56 -12.33
N LYS A 559 20.98 -21.33 -13.26
CA LYS A 559 19.80 -22.16 -13.01
C LYS A 559 20.06 -23.20 -11.91
N GLY A 560 21.25 -23.82 -11.91
CA GLY A 560 21.66 -24.74 -10.85
C GLY A 560 21.74 -24.09 -9.48
N ILE A 561 22.26 -22.88 -9.39
CA ILE A 561 22.30 -22.08 -8.15
C ILE A 561 20.89 -21.76 -7.68
N LYS A 562 20.05 -21.19 -8.55
CA LYS A 562 18.65 -20.84 -8.24
C LYS A 562 17.85 -22.04 -7.73
N SER A 563 18.09 -23.24 -8.25
CA SER A 563 17.38 -24.47 -7.86
C SER A 563 17.59 -24.90 -6.39
N VAL A 564 18.56 -24.34 -5.68
CA VAL A 564 18.82 -24.66 -4.26
C VAL A 564 18.51 -23.50 -3.33
N MET A 565 18.09 -22.38 -3.87
CA MET A 565 17.73 -21.20 -3.06
C MET A 565 16.46 -21.43 -2.22
N ASP A 566 15.50 -22.19 -2.75
CA ASP A 566 14.23 -22.44 -2.07
C ASP A 566 14.33 -23.45 -0.92
N SER A 567 15.49 -24.15 -0.79
CA SER A 567 15.71 -25.15 0.25
C SER A 567 17.13 -25.06 0.79
N GLY A 568 17.29 -24.32 1.87
CA GLY A 568 18.57 -24.08 2.52
C GLY A 568 19.15 -25.30 3.25
N PRO A 569 20.43 -25.25 3.64
CA PRO A 569 21.16 -26.40 4.17
C PRO A 569 20.90 -26.72 5.63
N LEU A 570 20.26 -25.82 6.43
CA LEU A 570 20.04 -26.02 7.87
C LEU A 570 18.72 -26.72 8.18
N ALA A 571 17.62 -26.14 7.72
CA ALA A 571 16.27 -26.61 8.02
C ALA A 571 15.36 -26.61 6.79
N GLY A 572 15.92 -26.39 5.61
CA GLY A 572 15.20 -26.39 4.35
C GLY A 572 14.46 -25.09 4.01
N PHE A 573 14.69 -24.00 4.75
CA PHE A 573 14.07 -22.72 4.43
C PHE A 573 14.77 -21.98 3.28
N PRO A 574 14.06 -21.09 2.56
CA PRO A 574 14.64 -20.31 1.48
C PRO A 574 15.86 -19.50 1.94
N VAL A 575 16.90 -19.49 1.09
CA VAL A 575 18.17 -18.76 1.37
C VAL A 575 18.10 -17.37 0.73
N ILE A 576 18.42 -16.33 1.51
CA ILE A 576 18.39 -14.93 1.09
C ILE A 576 19.71 -14.21 1.38
N ASP A 577 19.90 -13.02 0.82
CA ASP A 577 20.99 -12.10 1.09
C ASP A 577 22.38 -12.69 0.87
N PHE A 578 22.63 -13.11 -0.37
CA PHE A 578 23.94 -13.59 -0.81
C PHE A 578 24.17 -13.33 -2.29
N LYS A 579 25.43 -13.26 -2.65
CA LYS A 579 25.85 -13.19 -4.05
C LYS A 579 26.78 -14.35 -4.41
N VAL A 580 26.71 -14.76 -5.67
CA VAL A 580 27.56 -15.85 -6.20
C VAL A 580 28.30 -15.36 -7.42
N ALA A 581 29.63 -15.57 -7.44
CA ALA A 581 30.43 -15.35 -8.61
C ALA A 581 30.98 -16.69 -9.14
N LEU A 582 30.77 -16.95 -10.42
CA LEU A 582 31.43 -18.04 -11.12
C LEU A 582 32.86 -17.61 -11.47
N LEU A 583 33.87 -18.18 -10.80
CA LEU A 583 35.26 -17.80 -10.96
C LEU A 583 35.93 -18.57 -12.10
N GLU A 584 35.74 -19.90 -12.12
CA GLU A 584 36.42 -20.81 -12.98
C GLU A 584 35.62 -22.11 -13.16
N GLY A 585 35.97 -22.91 -14.16
CA GLY A 585 35.41 -24.24 -14.34
C GLY A 585 36.22 -25.04 -15.38
N LYS A 586 35.79 -26.28 -15.58
CA LYS A 586 36.32 -27.11 -16.65
C LYS A 586 35.20 -27.79 -17.42
N TYR A 587 35.38 -27.90 -18.71
CA TYR A 587 34.46 -28.58 -19.60
C TYR A 587 35.18 -29.67 -20.41
N HIS A 588 34.42 -30.56 -20.99
CA HIS A 588 34.91 -31.62 -21.89
C HIS A 588 34.14 -31.51 -23.20
N ASP A 589 34.84 -31.49 -24.32
CA ASP A 589 34.27 -31.19 -25.64
C ASP A 589 33.09 -32.10 -26.05
N VAL A 590 33.01 -33.32 -25.51
CA VAL A 590 31.98 -34.31 -25.85
C VAL A 590 30.96 -34.51 -24.74
N ASP A 591 31.39 -34.46 -23.47
CA ASP A 591 30.55 -34.86 -22.31
C ASP A 591 29.95 -33.65 -21.55
N SER A 592 30.30 -32.42 -21.95
CA SER A 592 29.71 -31.23 -21.29
C SER A 592 28.41 -30.81 -21.95
N SER A 593 27.49 -30.35 -21.11
CA SER A 593 26.19 -29.84 -21.50
C SER A 593 25.67 -28.82 -20.47
N VAL A 594 24.69 -28.01 -20.84
CA VAL A 594 24.01 -27.09 -19.93
C VAL A 594 23.50 -27.82 -18.67
N LEU A 595 22.97 -29.03 -18.86
CA LEU A 595 22.47 -29.86 -17.76
C LEU A 595 23.61 -30.33 -16.83
N ALA A 596 24.78 -30.72 -17.39
CA ALA A 596 25.93 -31.13 -16.58
C ALA A 596 26.42 -29.97 -15.69
N PHE A 597 26.47 -28.74 -16.24
CA PHE A 597 26.83 -27.54 -15.48
C PHE A 597 25.73 -27.11 -14.48
N GLU A 598 24.46 -27.32 -14.80
CA GLU A 598 23.36 -27.11 -13.85
C GLU A 598 23.53 -28.04 -12.62
N ILE A 599 23.77 -29.30 -12.84
CA ILE A 599 24.00 -30.28 -11.77
C ILE A 599 25.27 -29.95 -10.97
N ALA A 600 26.37 -29.62 -11.66
CA ALA A 600 27.61 -29.22 -11.00
C ALA A 600 27.44 -27.99 -10.11
N ALA A 601 26.79 -26.97 -10.62
CA ALA A 601 26.50 -25.74 -9.87
C ALA A 601 25.57 -25.98 -8.68
N ARG A 602 24.52 -26.77 -8.85
CA ARG A 602 23.58 -27.18 -7.78
C ARG A 602 24.32 -27.84 -6.62
N MET A 603 25.17 -28.80 -6.92
CA MET A 603 25.93 -29.52 -5.88
C MET A 603 27.00 -28.63 -5.25
N CYS A 604 27.71 -27.84 -6.08
CA CYS A 604 28.71 -26.88 -5.62
C CYS A 604 28.07 -25.86 -4.64
N MET A 605 26.92 -25.34 -4.99
CA MET A 605 26.19 -24.38 -4.13
C MET A 605 25.72 -25.03 -2.83
N ARG A 606 25.14 -26.23 -2.89
CA ARG A 606 24.68 -26.96 -1.69
C ARG A 606 25.81 -27.25 -0.70
N GLU A 607 26.96 -27.67 -1.18
CA GLU A 607 28.15 -27.93 -0.36
C GLU A 607 28.80 -26.62 0.13
N GLY A 608 28.86 -25.63 -0.75
CA GLY A 608 29.41 -24.32 -0.45
C GLY A 608 28.64 -23.59 0.67
N MET A 609 27.31 -23.58 0.61
CA MET A 609 26.46 -22.97 1.65
C MET A 609 26.69 -23.62 3.03
N ARG A 610 26.84 -24.95 3.10
CA ARG A 610 27.16 -25.63 4.37
C ARG A 610 28.50 -25.18 4.93
N LYS A 611 29.50 -24.99 4.07
CA LYS A 611 30.84 -24.51 4.45
C LYS A 611 30.85 -23.04 4.80
N ALA A 612 29.96 -22.24 4.22
CA ALA A 612 29.83 -20.82 4.47
C ALA A 612 29.19 -20.47 5.84
N GLY A 613 28.92 -21.47 6.68
CA GLY A 613 28.35 -21.24 8.01
C GLY A 613 26.94 -20.67 7.92
N ALA A 614 26.04 -21.42 7.31
CA ALA A 614 24.65 -21.01 7.19
C ALA A 614 24.00 -20.61 8.54
N LYS A 615 23.13 -19.61 8.53
CA LYS A 615 22.41 -19.10 9.70
C LYS A 615 20.92 -19.09 9.41
N LEU A 616 20.13 -19.44 10.43
CA LEU A 616 18.68 -19.30 10.38
C LEU A 616 18.29 -17.86 10.69
N LEU A 617 17.35 -17.33 9.94
CA LEU A 617 16.81 -15.99 10.10
C LEU A 617 15.33 -16.05 10.51
N GLU A 618 14.94 -15.16 11.41
CA GLU A 618 13.55 -14.96 11.82
C GLU A 618 13.07 -13.55 11.48
N PRO A 619 11.79 -13.36 11.13
CA PRO A 619 11.23 -12.04 10.87
C PRO A 619 11.06 -11.27 12.17
N ILE A 620 11.57 -10.03 12.18
CA ILE A 620 11.44 -9.07 13.26
C ILE A 620 10.34 -8.07 12.92
N MET A 621 9.44 -7.89 13.86
CA MET A 621 8.33 -6.96 13.76
C MET A 621 8.67 -5.66 14.49
N LYS A 622 8.42 -4.52 13.84
CA LYS A 622 8.35 -3.23 14.54
C LYS A 622 6.99 -3.16 15.22
N VAL A 623 7.00 -3.15 16.53
CA VAL A 623 5.82 -3.15 17.39
C VAL A 623 5.69 -1.80 18.06
N GLU A 624 4.53 -1.18 17.97
CA GLU A 624 4.15 -0.01 18.75
C GLU A 624 3.00 -0.38 19.68
N VAL A 625 3.16 -0.09 20.97
CA VAL A 625 2.10 -0.27 21.97
C VAL A 625 1.69 1.08 22.51
N VAL A 626 0.40 1.40 22.43
CA VAL A 626 -0.19 2.60 23.02
C VAL A 626 -0.92 2.21 24.30
N THR A 627 -0.53 2.80 25.42
CA THR A 627 -1.03 2.41 26.75
C THR A 627 -1.11 3.60 27.71
N PRO A 628 -2.03 3.60 28.70
CA PRO A 628 -1.94 4.50 29.83
C PRO A 628 -0.62 4.29 30.61
N GLU A 629 -0.10 5.37 31.21
CA GLU A 629 1.19 5.38 31.91
C GLU A 629 1.32 4.28 33.00
N GLU A 630 0.23 3.98 33.69
CA GLU A 630 0.19 2.98 34.76
C GLU A 630 0.55 1.55 34.34
N TYR A 631 0.41 1.20 33.03
CA TYR A 631 0.73 -0.13 32.51
C TYR A 631 2.07 -0.22 31.79
N THR A 632 2.76 0.92 31.58
CA THR A 632 3.98 1.01 30.78
C THR A 632 5.06 0.03 31.24
N GLY A 633 5.34 -0.01 32.56
CA GLY A 633 6.36 -0.88 33.11
C GLY A 633 6.07 -2.38 32.90
N GLY A 634 4.82 -2.78 33.07
CA GLY A 634 4.39 -4.16 32.84
C GLY A 634 4.52 -4.58 31.37
N ILE A 635 4.14 -3.69 30.46
CA ILE A 635 4.19 -3.92 29.00
C ILE A 635 5.65 -4.00 28.52
N ILE A 636 6.52 -3.08 28.98
CA ILE A 636 7.96 -3.15 28.66
C ILE A 636 8.57 -4.45 29.15
N GLY A 637 8.21 -4.88 30.37
CA GLY A 637 8.65 -6.16 30.91
C GLY A 637 8.20 -7.36 30.08
N ASP A 638 6.94 -7.38 29.63
CA ASP A 638 6.42 -8.44 28.78
C ASP A 638 7.07 -8.45 27.38
N LEU A 639 7.20 -7.30 26.73
CA LEU A 639 7.89 -7.20 25.44
C LEU A 639 9.35 -7.68 25.53
N THR A 640 10.05 -7.33 26.61
CA THR A 640 11.42 -7.79 26.86
C THR A 640 11.46 -9.30 27.08
N SER A 641 10.50 -9.88 27.81
CA SER A 641 10.38 -11.33 27.98
C SER A 641 10.15 -12.08 26.67
N ARG A 642 9.55 -11.42 25.69
CA ARG A 642 9.33 -11.89 24.31
C ARG A 642 10.53 -11.67 23.39
N ARG A 643 11.70 -11.44 23.94
CA ARG A 643 12.92 -11.11 23.18
C ARG A 643 12.83 -9.76 22.45
N GLY A 644 11.90 -8.91 22.86
CA GLY A 644 11.73 -7.59 22.29
C GLY A 644 12.84 -6.63 22.72
N MET A 645 13.34 -5.86 21.77
CA MET A 645 14.25 -4.73 22.01
C MET A 645 13.46 -3.44 21.98
N VAL A 646 13.19 -2.87 23.17
CA VAL A 646 12.51 -1.58 23.28
C VAL A 646 13.43 -0.49 22.75
N GLN A 647 12.96 0.26 21.77
CA GLN A 647 13.69 1.33 21.10
C GLN A 647 13.49 2.68 21.79
N GLY A 648 12.29 2.90 22.32
CA GLY A 648 11.95 4.15 22.99
C GLY A 648 10.55 4.13 23.59
N GLN A 649 10.24 5.21 24.28
CA GLN A 649 8.89 5.52 24.72
C GLN A 649 8.64 7.02 24.54
N ASP A 650 7.46 7.35 24.05
CA ASP A 650 7.00 8.72 23.84
C ASP A 650 5.67 8.97 24.55
N SER A 651 5.44 10.22 24.98
CA SER A 651 4.15 10.65 25.52
C SER A 651 3.27 11.17 24.39
N ARG A 652 2.06 10.62 24.27
CA ARG A 652 1.07 11.03 23.28
C ARG A 652 -0.25 11.40 23.98
N GLY A 653 -0.41 12.67 24.29
CA GLY A 653 -1.54 13.11 25.13
C GLY A 653 -1.50 12.44 26.51
N ASN A 654 -2.55 11.69 26.85
CA ASN A 654 -2.67 10.94 28.12
C ASN A 654 -2.20 9.49 27.98
N ALA A 655 -1.57 9.11 26.87
CA ALA A 655 -1.05 7.77 26.64
C ALA A 655 0.46 7.77 26.44
N ILE A 656 1.09 6.66 26.78
CA ILE A 656 2.50 6.38 26.47
C ILE A 656 2.54 5.43 25.27
N VAL A 657 3.43 5.72 24.35
CA VAL A 657 3.74 4.91 23.19
C VAL A 657 5.07 4.20 23.42
N ILE A 658 5.09 2.90 23.27
CA ILE A 658 6.27 2.06 23.42
C ILE A 658 6.61 1.48 22.06
N ASP A 659 7.79 1.80 21.53
CA ASP A 659 8.32 1.23 20.29
C ASP A 659 9.30 0.10 20.61
N ALA A 660 9.14 -1.05 19.95
CA ALA A 660 10.01 -2.19 20.14
C ALA A 660 10.19 -3.01 18.85
N PHE A 661 11.33 -3.67 18.70
CA PHE A 661 11.54 -4.74 17.73
C PHE A 661 11.37 -6.09 18.41
N VAL A 662 10.45 -6.92 17.92
CA VAL A 662 10.11 -8.21 18.54
C VAL A 662 10.04 -9.30 17.46
N PRO A 663 10.63 -10.49 17.69
CA PRO A 663 10.47 -11.61 16.77
C PRO A 663 9.00 -12.03 16.62
N LEU A 664 8.56 -12.25 15.39
CA LEU A 664 7.17 -12.62 15.09
C LEU A 664 6.71 -13.86 15.86
N ALA A 665 7.60 -14.85 16.01
CA ALA A 665 7.30 -16.08 16.76
C ALA A 665 6.81 -15.83 18.20
N ASN A 666 7.24 -14.72 18.79
CA ASN A 666 6.88 -14.35 20.16
C ASN A 666 5.65 -13.43 20.25
N MET A 667 5.09 -13.03 19.10
CA MET A 667 3.95 -12.11 19.04
C MET A 667 2.59 -12.81 18.84
N PHE A 668 2.59 -14.10 18.50
CA PHE A 668 1.33 -14.84 18.37
C PHE A 668 0.49 -14.78 19.65
N GLY A 669 -0.78 -14.38 19.49
CA GLY A 669 -1.70 -14.22 20.61
C GLY A 669 -1.40 -13.07 21.56
N TYR A 670 -0.47 -12.17 21.23
CA TYR A 670 -0.06 -11.05 22.09
C TYR A 670 -1.22 -10.14 22.49
N ILE A 671 -2.20 -9.94 21.63
CA ILE A 671 -3.37 -9.11 21.92
C ILE A 671 -4.10 -9.53 23.19
N ASN A 672 -4.22 -10.84 23.46
CA ASN A 672 -4.89 -11.37 24.65
C ASN A 672 -4.09 -11.04 25.90
N THR A 673 -2.77 -11.21 25.85
CA THR A 673 -1.86 -10.87 26.95
C THR A 673 -1.92 -9.36 27.25
N LEU A 674 -1.82 -8.53 26.22
CA LEU A 674 -1.84 -7.08 26.32
C LEU A 674 -3.16 -6.59 26.93
N ARG A 675 -4.31 -7.08 26.46
CA ARG A 675 -5.64 -6.76 27.02
C ARG A 675 -5.77 -7.17 28.47
N SER A 676 -5.25 -8.34 28.83
CA SER A 676 -5.27 -8.81 30.21
C SER A 676 -4.44 -7.93 31.14
N MET A 677 -3.25 -7.48 30.70
CA MET A 677 -2.35 -6.64 31.48
C MET A 677 -2.84 -5.19 31.63
N SER A 678 -3.53 -4.68 30.61
CA SER A 678 -3.97 -3.29 30.53
C SER A 678 -5.45 -3.07 30.83
N SER A 679 -6.15 -4.12 31.29
CA SER A 679 -7.62 -4.08 31.49
C SER A 679 -8.37 -3.65 30.19
N GLY A 680 -7.82 -4.04 29.03
CA GLY A 680 -8.37 -3.71 27.72
C GLY A 680 -8.07 -2.27 27.25
N ARG A 681 -7.27 -1.50 27.96
CA ARG A 681 -6.99 -0.09 27.64
C ARG A 681 -5.75 0.15 26.76
N ALA A 682 -4.93 -0.86 26.53
CA ALA A 682 -3.81 -0.77 25.62
C ALA A 682 -4.15 -1.40 24.26
N ASN A 683 -3.62 -0.79 23.20
CA ASN A 683 -3.64 -1.32 21.85
C ASN A 683 -2.20 -1.48 21.35
N PHE A 684 -2.00 -2.33 20.34
CA PHE A 684 -0.73 -2.44 19.65
C PHE A 684 -0.91 -2.56 18.15
N THR A 685 0.11 -2.16 17.44
CA THR A 685 0.28 -2.44 16.02
C THR A 685 1.63 -3.08 15.80
N MET A 686 1.77 -3.93 14.79
CA MET A 686 3.06 -4.48 14.39
C MET A 686 3.16 -4.54 12.89
N ILE A 687 4.37 -4.26 12.38
CA ILE A 687 4.69 -4.26 10.96
C ILE A 687 5.97 -5.05 10.79
N PHE A 688 6.06 -5.88 9.72
CA PHE A 688 7.33 -6.51 9.37
C PHE A 688 8.39 -5.43 9.09
N ASP A 689 9.57 -5.57 9.69
CA ASP A 689 10.67 -4.63 9.50
C ASP A 689 11.82 -5.30 8.74
N HIS A 690 12.40 -6.35 9.28
CA HIS A 690 13.55 -7.03 8.69
C HIS A 690 13.70 -8.46 9.20
N TYR A 691 14.67 -9.20 8.66
CA TYR A 691 15.10 -10.51 9.15
C TYR A 691 16.36 -10.38 9.99
N GLU A 692 16.42 -11.09 11.13
CA GLU A 692 17.62 -11.20 11.97
C GLU A 692 18.02 -12.65 12.23
N PRO A 693 19.31 -12.91 12.49
CA PRO A 693 19.77 -14.25 12.89
C PRO A 693 19.12 -14.75 14.19
N VAL A 694 18.59 -15.95 14.13
CA VAL A 694 18.02 -16.64 15.31
C VAL A 694 19.14 -17.00 16.29
N PRO A 695 18.97 -16.80 17.61
CA PRO A 695 19.91 -17.30 18.60
C PRO A 695 20.13 -18.81 18.50
N GLN A 696 21.36 -19.28 18.74
CA GLN A 696 21.77 -20.66 18.46
C GLN A 696 20.89 -21.72 19.15
N ASN A 697 20.52 -21.50 20.40
CA ASN A 697 19.66 -22.42 21.17
C ASN A 697 18.29 -22.60 20.52
N ILE A 698 17.69 -21.50 20.00
CA ILE A 698 16.39 -21.53 19.32
C ILE A 698 16.55 -22.09 17.92
N SER A 699 17.64 -21.76 17.22
CA SER A 699 17.96 -22.32 15.92
C SER A 699 18.04 -23.84 15.96
N ASP A 700 18.69 -24.39 17.00
CA ASP A 700 18.81 -25.84 17.21
C ASP A 700 17.44 -26.53 17.44
N GLU A 701 16.53 -25.84 18.14
CA GLU A 701 15.17 -26.34 18.36
C GLU A 701 14.35 -26.34 17.05
N ILE A 702 14.45 -25.25 16.27
CA ILE A 702 13.77 -25.14 14.99
C ILE A 702 14.32 -26.18 14.01
N GLN A 703 15.64 -26.34 13.92
CA GLN A 703 16.25 -27.35 13.06
C GLN A 703 15.76 -28.76 13.40
N LYS A 704 15.64 -29.10 14.69
CA LYS A 704 15.08 -30.41 15.13
C LYS A 704 13.60 -30.61 14.78
N LYS A 705 12.85 -29.50 14.71
CA LYS A 705 11.42 -29.56 14.36
C LYS A 705 11.19 -29.77 12.87
N TYR A 706 12.10 -29.27 12.02
CA TYR A 706 11.96 -29.30 10.56
C TYR A 706 12.99 -30.22 9.85
N ALA A 707 13.86 -30.92 10.60
CA ALA A 707 14.81 -31.92 10.08
C ALA A 707 14.12 -33.30 9.89
#